data_9ae7c0bab3b76cbc223df03861c1668e
#
_entry.id   9ae7c0bab3b76cbc223df03861c1668e
#
_cell.length_a   1.000
_cell.length_b   1.000
_cell.length_c   1.000
_cell.angle_alpha   90.00
_cell.angle_beta   90.00
_cell.angle_gamma   90.00
#
_symmetry.space_group_name_H-M   'P 1'
#
loop_
_entity.id
_entity.type
_entity.pdbx_description
1 polymer ?
#
loop_
_entity_poly.entity_id
_entity_poly.type
_entity_poly.pdbx_seq_one_letter_code
_entity_poly.pdbx_strand_id
1 'polypeptide(L)'
;MSQKSWIENTFTKRECVYIIPSSKDPHRCLPGCQICQQLVRCCCGRLVRQHACFTASLAMKYSDVKLGENFNQEVEEWSVEKHTEQSSTDAYGIINFQGGSHSYRAKYVRLSYDTRPEAILQLMLKEWQMELPKLVVSVHGGMQKFELHPRIKQLLGKGLIKAAVTTGAWIITGGVNTGVAKHVGDALKEHASRSSRKICTIGIAPWGVIENRNDLVGRDVVAPYQTLLNPLSKLNVLNNLHSHFILVDDGTVGKYGAEVKLRRELEKTINLQRIHARIGQGVPVVALIFEGGPNVILTVLEYLQENPPVPVVVCEGTGRAADILAYVYKQTEEGVNIPDGAEPEVISTIKKTFNFGQSEAVHLFQTLLECMKKRELITVFHIGSDEHQDIDVAILTALLKGTNASAFDQLVLTLAWDRVDIAKNHVFVYGQQWLVGSLEQAMLDALVMDRVAFVKLLIENGVSMHKFLTIPRLEELYNTKQGPTNPALLHLVRDVKQGNLPPGYKLTLIDVGLVVEYLMGGTYRCTYTRKRFRVIYNSLSGSNRRSGRNASGSTPQLRKSHEPFGNRVDKKEKMRHNHFIKTAQPYKPKADNTAEEGKKKQTKDDIVDIDDPETRRFPYPLNELLLWAVLMKRQKMALFFWQHGEESMAKALVACKLYRSMAYESKQSDLVDDTSEELKQYSNEFGQLAVELLEQSFRQDETMAMKLLTYELKNWSNATCLKLAVSSRLRPFVAHTCTQMLLSDMWMGRLNMRKNSWYKVQKCRRQKPGNIEHLNSPYHTNARIQNQGRNVPYSTVSRCTSNDYGRQ
;
A
#
# COMPACT_ATOMS: atom_id res chain seq x y z
N MET A 1 -6.06 10.68 -41.44
CA MET A 1 -6.79 9.78 -40.52
C MET A 1 -6.01 9.72 -39.23
N SER A 2 -6.55 10.19 -38.09
CA SER A 2 -5.88 10.11 -36.79
C SER A 2 -5.74 8.62 -36.43
N GLN A 3 -4.56 8.22 -36.02
CA GLN A 3 -4.26 6.85 -35.61
C GLN A 3 -5.13 6.53 -34.40
N LYS A 4 -5.99 5.49 -34.50
CA LYS A 4 -6.84 5.07 -33.38
C LYS A 4 -5.98 4.67 -32.18
N SER A 5 -6.37 5.09 -30.99
CA SER A 5 -5.69 4.70 -29.75
C SER A 5 -5.82 3.19 -29.49
N TRP A 6 -4.94 2.64 -28.63
CA TRP A 6 -5.05 1.24 -28.21
C TRP A 6 -6.43 0.94 -27.60
N ILE A 7 -7.01 1.87 -26.86
CA ILE A 7 -8.34 1.75 -26.25
C ILE A 7 -9.42 1.61 -27.30
N GLU A 8 -9.39 2.46 -28.34
CA GLU A 8 -10.36 2.40 -29.45
C GLU A 8 -10.26 1.14 -30.31
N ASN A 9 -9.06 0.56 -30.39
CA ASN A 9 -8.85 -0.69 -31.12
C ASN A 9 -9.24 -1.93 -30.32
N THR A 10 -9.24 -1.83 -28.98
CA THR A 10 -9.45 -2.96 -28.08
C THR A 10 -10.88 -3.03 -27.56
N PHE A 11 -11.49 -1.88 -27.26
CA PHE A 11 -12.81 -1.82 -26.63
C PHE A 11 -13.88 -1.35 -27.62
N THR A 12 -15.03 -1.97 -27.52
CA THR A 12 -16.21 -1.69 -28.34
C THR A 12 -17.37 -1.25 -27.48
N LYS A 13 -18.30 -0.50 -28.03
CA LYS A 13 -19.63 -0.19 -27.48
C LYS A 13 -20.69 -0.94 -28.25
N ARG A 14 -21.90 -1.04 -27.70
CA ARG A 14 -23.06 -1.62 -28.41
C ARG A 14 -24.18 -0.63 -28.57
N GLU A 15 -24.83 -0.68 -29.74
CA GLU A 15 -25.99 0.14 -30.05
C GLU A 15 -27.10 -0.73 -30.63
N CYS A 16 -28.33 -0.51 -30.14
CA CYS A 16 -29.50 -1.19 -30.69
C CYS A 16 -29.81 -0.64 -32.10
N VAL A 17 -29.72 -1.49 -33.10
CA VAL A 17 -29.96 -1.16 -34.52
C VAL A 17 -31.27 -1.76 -35.04
N TYR A 18 -31.74 -2.84 -34.45
CA TYR A 18 -33.03 -3.46 -34.81
C TYR A 18 -34.07 -3.15 -33.75
N ILE A 19 -35.08 -2.36 -34.14
CA ILE A 19 -36.09 -1.86 -33.24
C ILE A 19 -37.25 -2.84 -33.16
N ILE A 20 -37.50 -3.41 -31.95
CA ILE A 20 -38.70 -4.17 -31.63
C ILE A 20 -39.53 -3.38 -30.64
N PRO A 21 -40.70 -2.87 -30.99
CA PRO A 21 -41.58 -2.17 -30.09
C PRO A 21 -42.03 -3.05 -28.91
N SER A 22 -41.94 -2.49 -27.69
CA SER A 22 -42.41 -3.21 -26.50
C SER A 22 -43.92 -3.19 -26.44
N SER A 23 -44.59 -4.36 -26.32
CA SER A 23 -46.06 -4.49 -26.16
C SER A 23 -46.58 -4.03 -24.80
N LYS A 24 -45.72 -3.72 -23.84
CA LYS A 24 -46.07 -3.27 -22.46
C LYS A 24 -46.07 -1.75 -22.37
N ASP A 25 -46.97 -1.07 -23.10
CA ASP A 25 -47.17 0.34 -22.87
C ASP A 25 -48.29 0.51 -21.80
N PRO A 26 -48.03 1.18 -20.66
CA PRO A 26 -49.02 1.38 -19.61
C PRO A 26 -50.16 2.37 -20.01
N HIS A 27 -50.00 3.08 -21.14
CA HIS A 27 -51.00 4.02 -21.61
C HIS A 27 -52.00 3.34 -22.58
N ARG A 28 -53.13 2.98 -22.07
CA ARG A 28 -54.33 2.67 -22.90
C ARG A 28 -54.86 3.98 -23.51
N CYS A 29 -54.19 4.48 -24.54
CA CYS A 29 -54.70 5.60 -25.31
C CYS A 29 -55.57 5.18 -26.48
N LEU A 30 -56.50 6.06 -26.85
CA LEU A 30 -57.34 5.86 -28.05
C LEU A 30 -56.47 5.69 -29.30
N PRO A 31 -56.89 4.85 -30.25
CA PRO A 31 -56.19 4.69 -31.54
C PRO A 31 -56.03 6.08 -32.20
N GLY A 32 -54.84 6.42 -32.62
CA GLY A 32 -54.50 7.68 -33.27
C GLY A 32 -53.97 8.81 -32.40
N CYS A 33 -53.74 8.58 -31.10
CA CYS A 33 -53.13 9.60 -30.25
C CYS A 33 -51.67 9.83 -30.66
N GLN A 34 -51.36 10.98 -31.25
CA GLN A 34 -50.02 11.38 -31.68
C GLN A 34 -49.00 11.42 -30.53
N ILE A 35 -49.46 11.75 -29.31
CA ILE A 35 -48.60 11.81 -28.11
C ILE A 35 -48.16 10.39 -27.73
N CYS A 36 -49.06 9.40 -27.82
CA CYS A 36 -48.71 8.00 -27.51
C CYS A 36 -47.78 7.37 -28.54
N GLN A 37 -47.94 7.68 -29.82
CA GLN A 37 -47.02 7.28 -30.89
C GLN A 37 -45.58 7.79 -30.65
N GLN A 38 -45.43 8.98 -30.08
CA GLN A 38 -44.13 9.56 -29.72
C GLN A 38 -43.47 8.90 -28.50
N LEU A 39 -44.23 8.16 -27.70
CA LEU A 39 -43.80 7.53 -26.45
C LEU A 39 -43.51 6.00 -26.60
N VAL A 40 -43.65 5.45 -27.81
CA VAL A 40 -43.36 4.02 -28.05
C VAL A 40 -41.89 3.71 -27.70
N ARG A 41 -41.74 2.69 -26.89
CA ARG A 41 -40.42 2.19 -26.49
C ARG A 41 -40.03 0.93 -27.26
N CYS A 42 -38.76 0.78 -27.62
CA CYS A 42 -38.18 -0.45 -28.05
C CYS A 42 -37.95 -1.38 -26.86
N CYS A 43 -37.86 -2.68 -27.10
CA CYS A 43 -37.49 -3.69 -26.10
C CYS A 43 -36.11 -3.41 -25.47
N CYS A 44 -35.22 -2.67 -26.14
CA CYS A 44 -33.95 -2.19 -25.54
C CYS A 44 -34.18 -1.11 -24.43
N GLY A 45 -35.38 -0.56 -24.27
CA GLY A 45 -35.76 0.48 -23.28
C GLY A 45 -35.69 1.94 -23.79
N ARG A 46 -35.07 2.20 -24.97
CA ARG A 46 -35.07 3.53 -25.59
C ARG A 46 -36.42 3.83 -26.25
N LEU A 47 -36.77 5.12 -26.36
CA LEU A 47 -37.84 5.51 -27.26
C LEU A 47 -37.44 5.17 -28.70
N VAL A 48 -38.40 4.69 -29.51
CA VAL A 48 -38.13 4.27 -30.91
C VAL A 48 -37.47 5.43 -31.68
N ARG A 49 -37.90 6.65 -31.50
CA ARG A 49 -37.34 7.85 -32.15
C ARG A 49 -35.91 8.23 -31.71
N GLN A 50 -35.44 7.66 -30.60
CA GLN A 50 -34.07 7.92 -30.09
C GLN A 50 -32.99 6.96 -30.65
N HIS A 51 -33.37 6.07 -31.55
CA HIS A 51 -32.41 5.19 -32.20
C HIS A 51 -31.73 5.91 -33.35
N ALA A 52 -30.43 5.69 -33.52
CA ALA A 52 -29.68 6.27 -34.63
C ALA A 52 -30.17 5.81 -36.02
N CYS A 53 -30.71 4.61 -36.09
CA CYS A 53 -31.29 4.02 -37.30
C CYS A 53 -32.73 4.47 -37.58
N PHE A 54 -33.33 5.35 -36.75
CA PHE A 54 -34.69 5.80 -36.92
C PHE A 54 -34.81 6.74 -38.12
N THR A 55 -35.60 6.33 -39.13
CA THR A 55 -35.93 7.12 -40.31
C THR A 55 -37.42 7.47 -40.39
N ALA A 56 -37.77 8.51 -41.18
CA ALA A 56 -39.16 8.90 -41.33
C ALA A 56 -40.03 7.77 -41.91
N SER A 57 -39.49 6.89 -42.73
CA SER A 57 -40.18 5.73 -43.27
C SER A 57 -40.47 4.65 -42.21
N LEU A 58 -39.55 4.50 -41.24
CA LEU A 58 -39.81 3.63 -40.06
C LEU A 58 -40.84 4.22 -39.10
N ALA A 59 -40.94 5.56 -39.00
CA ALA A 59 -41.95 6.22 -38.23
C ALA A 59 -43.36 5.90 -38.75
N MET A 60 -43.56 5.89 -40.07
CA MET A 60 -44.81 5.48 -40.70
C MET A 60 -45.15 3.99 -40.44
N LYS A 61 -44.17 3.11 -40.54
CA LYS A 61 -44.35 1.68 -40.25
C LYS A 61 -44.81 1.40 -38.82
N TYR A 62 -44.35 2.18 -37.86
CA TYR A 62 -44.76 2.03 -36.45
C TYR A 62 -46.01 2.86 -36.08
N SER A 63 -46.45 3.78 -36.94
CA SER A 63 -47.72 4.52 -36.75
C SER A 63 -48.96 3.69 -37.13
N ASP A 64 -48.80 2.73 -38.11
CA ASP A 64 -49.88 1.94 -38.62
C ASP A 64 -50.05 0.59 -37.92
N VAL A 65 -49.18 0.24 -36.98
CA VAL A 65 -49.36 -0.99 -36.18
C VAL A 65 -50.55 -0.79 -35.23
N LYS A 66 -51.74 -1.23 -35.70
CA LYS A 66 -52.90 -1.43 -34.83
C LYS A 66 -52.54 -2.48 -33.78
N LEU A 67 -52.28 -1.99 -32.55
CA LEU A 67 -52.08 -2.83 -31.37
C LEU A 67 -53.36 -3.57 -31.02
N GLY A 68 -53.70 -4.63 -31.75
CA GLY A 68 -54.95 -5.31 -31.39
C GLY A 68 -55.40 -6.52 -32.23
N GLU A 69 -54.94 -6.69 -33.43
CA GLU A 69 -55.46 -7.81 -34.24
C GLU A 69 -54.33 -8.51 -34.96
N ASN A 70 -54.18 -9.82 -34.66
CA ASN A 70 -53.34 -10.83 -35.31
C ASN A 70 -51.83 -10.78 -35.02
N PHE A 71 -51.43 -11.08 -33.79
CA PHE A 71 -50.08 -11.60 -33.48
C PHE A 71 -50.08 -13.12 -33.40
N ASN A 72 -50.26 -13.78 -34.57
CA ASN A 72 -49.87 -15.19 -34.78
C ASN A 72 -48.56 -15.31 -35.64
N GLN A 73 -47.74 -14.26 -35.60
CA GLN A 73 -46.33 -14.41 -36.03
C GLN A 73 -45.52 -14.69 -34.77
N GLU A 74 -44.63 -15.67 -34.82
CA GLU A 74 -43.63 -15.95 -33.80
C GLU A 74 -43.02 -14.63 -33.40
N VAL A 75 -43.31 -14.16 -32.16
CA VAL A 75 -42.79 -12.92 -31.65
C VAL A 75 -41.28 -13.16 -31.47
N GLU A 76 -40.49 -12.66 -32.41
CA GLU A 76 -39.06 -12.70 -32.30
C GLU A 76 -38.63 -12.04 -30.98
N GLU A 77 -38.10 -12.87 -30.08
CA GLU A 77 -37.67 -12.41 -28.78
C GLU A 77 -36.43 -11.54 -28.94
N TRP A 78 -36.49 -10.30 -28.40
CA TRP A 78 -35.38 -9.35 -28.49
C TRP A 78 -34.18 -9.87 -27.66
N SER A 79 -33.01 -10.03 -28.33
CA SER A 79 -31.74 -10.39 -27.70
C SER A 79 -30.64 -9.38 -28.04
N VAL A 80 -29.66 -9.27 -27.17
CA VAL A 80 -28.51 -8.36 -27.37
C VAL A 80 -27.72 -8.79 -28.63
N GLU A 81 -27.52 -10.06 -28.83
CA GLU A 81 -26.68 -10.61 -29.90
C GLU A 81 -27.26 -10.34 -31.27
N LYS A 82 -28.58 -10.47 -31.44
CA LYS A 82 -29.27 -10.32 -32.71
C LYS A 82 -29.63 -8.87 -33.05
N HIS A 83 -29.86 -8.02 -32.05
CA HIS A 83 -30.51 -6.73 -32.24
C HIS A 83 -29.58 -5.54 -31.95
N THR A 84 -28.30 -5.82 -31.59
CA THR A 84 -27.30 -4.77 -31.39
C THR A 84 -26.06 -4.96 -32.26
N GLU A 85 -25.43 -3.86 -32.65
CA GLU A 85 -24.13 -3.86 -33.35
C GLU A 85 -23.03 -3.30 -32.49
N GLN A 86 -21.81 -3.81 -32.72
CA GLN A 86 -20.60 -3.36 -32.07
C GLN A 86 -19.89 -2.29 -32.92
N SER A 87 -19.39 -1.26 -32.27
CA SER A 87 -18.49 -0.27 -32.85
C SER A 87 -17.41 0.13 -31.85
N SER A 88 -16.32 0.77 -32.32
CA SER A 88 -15.26 1.24 -31.42
C SER A 88 -15.84 2.14 -30.33
N THR A 89 -15.32 2.01 -29.12
CA THR A 89 -15.75 2.86 -27.98
C THR A 89 -15.54 4.35 -28.27
N ASP A 90 -16.45 5.16 -27.80
CA ASP A 90 -16.47 6.62 -27.94
C ASP A 90 -16.50 7.35 -26.60
N ALA A 91 -16.35 6.63 -25.49
CA ALA A 91 -16.46 7.21 -24.17
C ALA A 91 -15.38 6.65 -23.24
N TYR A 92 -14.27 7.38 -23.10
CA TYR A 92 -13.18 7.06 -22.18
C TYR A 92 -12.36 8.32 -21.84
N GLY A 93 -11.68 8.29 -20.70
CA GLY A 93 -10.86 9.38 -20.22
C GLY A 93 -10.98 9.59 -18.70
N ILE A 94 -11.18 10.84 -18.30
CA ILE A 94 -11.28 11.24 -16.88
C ILE A 94 -12.63 11.93 -16.66
N ILE A 95 -13.39 11.44 -15.69
CA ILE A 95 -14.59 12.13 -15.19
C ILE A 95 -14.15 13.24 -14.23
N ASN A 96 -14.67 14.44 -14.45
CA ASN A 96 -14.58 15.55 -13.52
C ASN A 96 -15.98 15.82 -12.94
N PHE A 97 -16.23 15.33 -11.74
CA PHE A 97 -17.54 15.43 -11.09
C PHE A 97 -17.88 16.88 -10.75
N GLN A 98 -19.04 17.33 -11.19
CA GLN A 98 -19.56 18.66 -10.92
C GLN A 98 -20.57 18.63 -9.76
N GLY A 99 -20.69 19.73 -9.03
CA GLY A 99 -21.74 19.91 -8.01
C GLY A 99 -21.32 19.60 -6.57
N GLY A 100 -20.03 19.62 -6.22
CA GLY A 100 -19.54 19.46 -4.85
C GLY A 100 -18.53 20.54 -4.43
N SER A 101 -18.26 20.61 -3.13
CA SER A 101 -17.22 21.49 -2.55
C SER A 101 -15.80 21.08 -2.96
N HIS A 102 -15.62 19.86 -3.44
CA HIS A 102 -14.32 19.30 -3.84
C HIS A 102 -14.40 18.75 -5.26
N SER A 103 -13.34 18.99 -6.04
CA SER A 103 -13.22 18.43 -7.39
C SER A 103 -12.76 16.97 -7.30
N TYR A 104 -13.72 16.04 -7.41
CA TYR A 104 -13.41 14.61 -7.52
C TYR A 104 -13.20 14.22 -8.98
N ARG A 105 -12.19 13.37 -9.23
CA ARG A 105 -11.86 12.86 -10.56
C ARG A 105 -11.76 11.34 -10.54
N ALA A 106 -12.26 10.69 -11.60
CA ALA A 106 -12.15 9.25 -11.78
C ALA A 106 -11.81 8.92 -13.24
N LYS A 107 -11.04 7.86 -13.47
CA LYS A 107 -10.83 7.33 -14.82
C LYS A 107 -12.02 6.47 -15.23
N TYR A 108 -12.38 6.45 -16.51
CA TYR A 108 -13.50 5.67 -16.99
C TYR A 108 -13.28 5.14 -18.41
N VAL A 109 -14.02 4.07 -18.70
CA VAL A 109 -14.14 3.49 -20.04
C VAL A 109 -15.53 2.88 -20.21
N ARG A 110 -16.15 3.11 -21.40
CA ARG A 110 -17.34 2.40 -21.86
C ARG A 110 -16.89 1.21 -22.70
N LEU A 111 -17.41 0.03 -22.40
CA LEU A 111 -17.04 -1.19 -23.12
C LEU A 111 -18.23 -2.13 -23.21
N SER A 112 -18.19 -3.03 -24.20
CA SER A 112 -19.23 -4.05 -24.42
C SER A 112 -19.24 -5.11 -23.33
N TYR A 113 -20.41 -5.64 -22.98
CA TYR A 113 -20.63 -6.66 -21.96
C TYR A 113 -19.86 -7.97 -22.21
N ASP A 114 -19.48 -8.24 -23.47
CA ASP A 114 -18.72 -9.42 -23.89
C ASP A 114 -17.21 -9.14 -24.05
N THR A 115 -16.72 -8.02 -23.51
CA THR A 115 -15.30 -7.67 -23.51
C THR A 115 -14.48 -8.69 -22.71
N ARG A 116 -13.33 -9.09 -23.26
CA ARG A 116 -12.43 -10.02 -22.57
C ARG A 116 -11.85 -9.40 -21.30
N PRO A 117 -11.93 -10.07 -20.14
CA PRO A 117 -11.46 -9.56 -18.86
C PRO A 117 -9.96 -9.24 -18.85
N GLU A 118 -9.14 -9.99 -19.61
CA GLU A 118 -7.69 -9.76 -19.70
C GLU A 118 -7.37 -8.38 -20.32
N ALA A 119 -8.17 -7.94 -21.29
CA ALA A 119 -8.02 -6.63 -21.89
C ALA A 119 -8.34 -5.51 -20.87
N ILE A 120 -9.37 -5.72 -20.04
CA ILE A 120 -9.72 -4.79 -18.96
C ILE A 120 -8.60 -4.73 -17.92
N LEU A 121 -8.07 -5.87 -17.51
CA LEU A 121 -6.95 -5.94 -16.59
C LEU A 121 -5.70 -5.26 -17.16
N GLN A 122 -5.43 -5.43 -18.45
CA GLN A 122 -4.35 -4.73 -19.13
C GLN A 122 -4.55 -3.20 -19.12
N LEU A 123 -5.77 -2.71 -19.35
CA LEU A 123 -6.13 -1.30 -19.23
C LEU A 123 -5.83 -0.78 -17.82
N MET A 124 -6.26 -1.50 -16.79
CA MET A 124 -6.07 -1.11 -15.41
C MET A 124 -4.60 -1.03 -15.04
N LEU A 125 -3.80 -2.02 -15.39
CA LEU A 125 -2.40 -2.10 -15.00
C LEU A 125 -1.48 -1.20 -15.83
N LYS A 126 -1.69 -1.11 -17.16
CA LYS A 126 -0.79 -0.39 -18.07
C LYS A 126 -1.22 1.05 -18.29
N GLU A 127 -2.48 1.29 -18.71
CA GLU A 127 -2.96 2.63 -19.06
C GLU A 127 -3.36 3.44 -17.83
N TRP A 128 -4.05 2.80 -16.89
CA TRP A 128 -4.41 3.44 -15.64
C TRP A 128 -3.30 3.42 -14.61
N GLN A 129 -2.23 2.64 -14.85
CA GLN A 129 -1.05 2.51 -13.98
C GLN A 129 -1.40 2.09 -12.55
N MET A 130 -2.39 1.22 -12.42
CA MET A 130 -2.76 0.65 -11.13
C MET A 130 -1.78 -0.47 -10.76
N GLU A 131 -1.44 -0.56 -9.49
CA GLU A 131 -0.70 -1.71 -8.97
C GLU A 131 -1.65 -2.87 -8.66
N LEU A 132 -1.19 -4.10 -8.90
CA LEU A 132 -2.00 -5.29 -8.57
C LEU A 132 -2.31 -5.30 -7.07
N PRO A 133 -3.58 -5.45 -6.67
CA PRO A 133 -3.96 -5.38 -5.27
C PRO A 133 -3.53 -6.63 -4.51
N LYS A 134 -3.39 -6.52 -3.20
CA LYS A 134 -3.16 -7.68 -2.32
C LYS A 134 -4.45 -8.38 -1.92
N LEU A 135 -5.58 -7.74 -2.18
CA LEU A 135 -6.92 -8.23 -1.90
C LEU A 135 -7.93 -7.51 -2.78
N VAL A 136 -8.98 -8.20 -3.19
CA VAL A 136 -10.18 -7.61 -3.78
C VAL A 136 -11.36 -7.84 -2.85
N VAL A 137 -12.06 -6.76 -2.48
CA VAL A 137 -13.32 -6.82 -1.75
C VAL A 137 -14.45 -6.49 -2.72
N SER A 138 -15.20 -7.50 -3.10
CA SER A 138 -16.35 -7.37 -4.01
C SER A 138 -17.61 -7.14 -3.18
N VAL A 139 -18.15 -5.91 -3.21
CA VAL A 139 -19.30 -5.52 -2.41
C VAL A 139 -20.58 -5.67 -3.21
N HIS A 140 -21.50 -6.47 -2.68
CA HIS A 140 -22.81 -6.75 -3.26
C HIS A 140 -23.93 -6.40 -2.30
N GLY A 141 -25.05 -6.00 -2.83
CA GLY A 141 -26.23 -5.64 -2.00
C GLY A 141 -27.34 -5.03 -2.81
N GLY A 142 -28.29 -4.42 -2.12
CA GLY A 142 -29.41 -3.75 -2.75
C GLY A 142 -28.98 -2.61 -3.68
N MET A 143 -29.60 -2.60 -4.85
CA MET A 143 -29.43 -1.54 -5.86
C MET A 143 -30.40 -0.39 -5.63
N GLN A 144 -31.51 -0.65 -4.96
CA GLN A 144 -32.52 0.34 -4.62
C GLN A 144 -32.07 1.16 -3.40
N LYS A 145 -32.70 2.31 -3.22
CA LYS A 145 -32.47 3.14 -2.05
C LYS A 145 -32.93 2.41 -0.79
N PHE A 146 -32.01 2.12 0.12
CA PHE A 146 -32.30 1.64 1.45
C PHE A 146 -31.45 2.41 2.47
N GLU A 147 -31.90 2.45 3.70
CA GLU A 147 -31.19 3.14 4.77
C GLU A 147 -30.74 2.13 5.81
N LEU A 148 -29.44 2.18 6.12
CA LEU A 148 -28.87 1.43 7.23
C LEU A 148 -28.99 2.24 8.51
N HIS A 149 -29.26 1.57 9.62
CA HIS A 149 -29.20 2.21 10.92
C HIS A 149 -27.85 2.91 11.11
N PRO A 150 -27.78 4.15 11.65
CA PRO A 150 -26.55 4.94 11.72
C PRO A 150 -25.36 4.19 12.36
N ARG A 151 -25.62 3.41 13.43
CA ARG A 151 -24.60 2.59 14.08
C ARG A 151 -24.04 1.51 13.16
N ILE A 152 -24.90 0.82 12.42
CA ILE A 152 -24.52 -0.20 11.43
C ILE A 152 -23.70 0.44 10.31
N LYS A 153 -24.16 1.54 9.76
CA LYS A 153 -23.46 2.30 8.70
C LYS A 153 -22.06 2.69 9.16
N GLN A 154 -21.90 3.16 10.40
CA GLN A 154 -20.60 3.54 10.94
C GLN A 154 -19.66 2.35 11.14
N LEU A 155 -20.14 1.23 11.69
CA LEU A 155 -19.34 0.02 11.91
C LEU A 155 -18.86 -0.58 10.59
N LEU A 156 -19.78 -0.72 9.62
CA LEU A 156 -19.47 -1.25 8.28
C LEU A 156 -18.48 -0.35 7.54
N GLY A 157 -18.73 0.97 7.56
CA GLY A 157 -17.84 1.94 6.92
C GLY A 157 -16.44 1.91 7.49
N LYS A 158 -16.31 1.98 8.82
CA LYS A 158 -15.00 1.94 9.49
C LYS A 158 -14.24 0.63 9.21
N GLY A 159 -14.92 -0.51 9.30
CA GLY A 159 -14.30 -1.82 9.09
C GLY A 159 -13.85 -2.03 7.64
N LEU A 160 -14.68 -1.68 6.65
CA LEU A 160 -14.33 -1.77 5.24
C LEU A 160 -13.15 -0.84 4.89
N ILE A 161 -13.18 0.39 5.37
CA ILE A 161 -12.10 1.36 5.18
C ILE A 161 -10.80 0.87 5.83
N LYS A 162 -10.89 0.38 7.06
CA LYS A 162 -9.74 -0.18 7.79
C LYS A 162 -9.12 -1.35 7.00
N ALA A 163 -9.94 -2.30 6.52
CA ALA A 163 -9.46 -3.39 5.67
C ALA A 163 -8.75 -2.86 4.42
N ALA A 164 -9.37 -1.92 3.70
CA ALA A 164 -8.81 -1.38 2.46
C ALA A 164 -7.50 -0.62 2.67
N VAL A 165 -7.43 0.23 3.69
CA VAL A 165 -6.22 1.01 4.02
C VAL A 165 -5.07 0.11 4.47
N THR A 166 -5.39 -0.89 5.30
CA THR A 166 -4.38 -1.79 5.86
C THR A 166 -3.78 -2.71 4.80
N THR A 167 -4.60 -3.22 3.89
CA THR A 167 -4.18 -4.22 2.89
C THR A 167 -3.83 -3.63 1.52
N GLY A 168 -4.25 -2.40 1.24
CA GLY A 168 -4.20 -1.84 -0.11
C GLY A 168 -5.20 -2.51 -1.07
N ALA A 169 -6.35 -2.97 -0.54
CA ALA A 169 -7.37 -3.67 -1.31
C ALA A 169 -8.02 -2.78 -2.37
N TRP A 170 -8.46 -3.42 -3.46
CA TRP A 170 -9.44 -2.83 -4.37
C TRP A 170 -10.84 -3.14 -3.88
N ILE A 171 -11.69 -2.12 -3.82
CA ILE A 171 -13.11 -2.27 -3.53
C ILE A 171 -13.87 -2.21 -4.85
N ILE A 172 -14.62 -3.25 -5.18
CA ILE A 172 -15.46 -3.31 -6.38
C ILE A 172 -16.93 -3.18 -5.96
N THR A 173 -17.65 -2.26 -6.60
CA THR A 173 -19.08 -2.03 -6.37
C THR A 173 -19.83 -1.82 -7.68
N GLY A 174 -21.16 -1.65 -7.62
CA GLY A 174 -21.97 -1.25 -8.77
C GLY A 174 -21.76 0.20 -9.26
N GLY A 175 -20.97 1.02 -8.59
CA GLY A 175 -20.53 2.34 -9.03
C GLY A 175 -21.60 3.46 -9.07
N VAL A 176 -22.88 3.15 -8.95
CA VAL A 176 -23.97 4.13 -8.96
C VAL A 176 -24.22 4.73 -7.56
N ASN A 177 -24.70 5.96 -7.50
CA ASN A 177 -24.93 6.66 -6.24
C ASN A 177 -26.24 6.26 -5.56
N THR A 178 -26.50 4.97 -5.48
CA THR A 178 -27.69 4.37 -4.85
C THR A 178 -27.33 3.03 -4.22
N GLY A 179 -28.19 2.52 -3.34
CA GLY A 179 -28.01 1.22 -2.71
C GLY A 179 -26.67 1.10 -1.94
N VAL A 180 -26.09 -0.08 -1.97
CA VAL A 180 -24.84 -0.38 -1.26
C VAL A 180 -23.65 0.45 -1.73
N ALA A 181 -23.57 0.79 -3.03
CA ALA A 181 -22.48 1.61 -3.56
C ALA A 181 -22.47 3.03 -3.01
N LYS A 182 -23.65 3.59 -2.68
CA LYS A 182 -23.77 4.86 -1.97
C LYS A 182 -23.22 4.77 -0.55
N HIS A 183 -23.53 3.71 0.19
CA HIS A 183 -23.03 3.52 1.55
C HIS A 183 -21.51 3.38 1.57
N VAL A 184 -20.93 2.68 0.59
CA VAL A 184 -19.46 2.62 0.39
C VAL A 184 -18.90 4.02 0.09
N GLY A 185 -19.53 4.79 -0.79
CA GLY A 185 -19.15 6.17 -1.09
C GLY A 185 -19.19 7.07 0.16
N ASP A 186 -20.25 6.98 0.97
CA ASP A 186 -20.35 7.74 2.22
C ASP A 186 -19.21 7.42 3.19
N ALA A 187 -18.83 6.14 3.32
CA ALA A 187 -17.69 5.72 4.13
C ALA A 187 -16.36 6.28 3.61
N LEU A 188 -16.16 6.26 2.29
CA LEU A 188 -14.99 6.87 1.65
C LEU A 188 -14.93 8.38 1.87
N LYS A 189 -16.06 9.08 1.89
CA LYS A 189 -16.14 10.51 2.18
C LYS A 189 -15.64 10.84 3.58
N GLU A 190 -16.08 10.07 4.58
CA GLU A 190 -15.61 10.23 5.97
C GLU A 190 -14.12 9.99 6.10
N HIS A 191 -13.57 9.03 5.35
CA HIS A 191 -12.12 8.75 5.34
C HIS A 191 -11.34 9.86 4.64
N ALA A 192 -11.78 10.32 3.48
CA ALA A 192 -11.10 11.36 2.70
C ALA A 192 -10.97 12.68 3.47
N SER A 193 -11.91 12.99 4.39
CA SER A 193 -11.82 14.15 5.26
C SER A 193 -10.73 14.05 6.34
N ARG A 194 -10.23 12.84 6.63
CA ARG A 194 -9.27 12.55 7.71
C ARG A 194 -7.91 12.08 7.22
N SER A 195 -7.79 11.64 5.99
CA SER A 195 -6.57 11.04 5.44
C SER A 195 -6.36 11.40 3.99
N SER A 196 -5.10 11.67 3.61
CA SER A 196 -4.71 11.92 2.21
C SER A 196 -4.56 10.62 1.38
N ARG A 197 -4.60 9.45 2.00
CA ARG A 197 -4.49 8.16 1.28
C ARG A 197 -5.77 7.88 0.51
N LYS A 198 -5.63 7.76 -0.81
CA LYS A 198 -6.75 7.37 -1.68
C LYS A 198 -6.91 5.85 -1.67
N ILE A 199 -8.14 5.40 -1.40
CA ILE A 199 -8.53 4.00 -1.53
C ILE A 199 -8.94 3.76 -2.97
N CYS A 200 -8.45 2.66 -3.57
CA CYS A 200 -8.83 2.26 -4.91
C CYS A 200 -10.24 1.66 -4.89
N THR A 201 -11.21 2.37 -5.47
CA THR A 201 -12.60 1.92 -5.56
C THR A 201 -13.03 1.94 -7.01
N ILE A 202 -13.51 0.79 -7.50
CA ILE A 202 -13.88 0.54 -8.88
C ILE A 202 -15.38 0.36 -8.96
N GLY A 203 -16.05 1.21 -9.71
CA GLY A 203 -17.46 1.07 -10.05
C GLY A 203 -17.64 0.32 -11.36
N ILE A 204 -18.37 -0.80 -11.35
CA ILE A 204 -18.74 -1.54 -12.56
C ILE A 204 -20.24 -1.37 -12.71
N ALA A 205 -20.65 -0.50 -13.65
CA ALA A 205 -22.04 -0.09 -13.82
C ALA A 205 -22.53 -0.32 -15.25
N PRO A 206 -23.82 -0.69 -15.45
CA PRO A 206 -24.39 -0.74 -16.77
C PRO A 206 -24.47 0.69 -17.37
N TRP A 207 -23.97 0.84 -18.60
CA TRP A 207 -24.04 2.12 -19.32
C TRP A 207 -25.46 2.66 -19.42
N GLY A 208 -26.42 1.76 -19.67
CA GLY A 208 -27.81 2.11 -19.90
C GLY A 208 -28.58 2.66 -18.71
N VAL A 209 -28.08 2.50 -17.47
CA VAL A 209 -28.74 3.01 -16.25
C VAL A 209 -28.16 4.32 -15.74
N ILE A 210 -27.12 4.85 -16.43
CA ILE A 210 -26.44 6.07 -16.01
C ILE A 210 -27.19 7.28 -16.50
N GLU A 211 -27.53 8.17 -15.56
CA GLU A 211 -28.06 9.51 -15.85
C GLU A 211 -26.93 10.41 -16.38
N ASN A 212 -27.26 11.38 -17.23
CA ASN A 212 -26.30 12.32 -17.84
C ASN A 212 -25.11 11.64 -18.57
N ARG A 213 -25.28 10.40 -19.05
CA ARG A 213 -24.23 9.65 -19.72
C ARG A 213 -23.68 10.32 -20.99
N ASN A 214 -24.46 11.24 -21.59
CA ASN A 214 -24.00 12.03 -22.76
C ASN A 214 -22.81 12.91 -22.42
N ASP A 215 -22.67 13.36 -21.17
CA ASP A 215 -21.55 14.13 -20.67
C ASP A 215 -20.25 13.33 -20.74
N LEU A 216 -20.36 11.99 -20.73
CA LEU A 216 -19.22 11.05 -20.77
C LEU A 216 -18.81 10.65 -22.17
N VAL A 217 -19.54 11.09 -23.21
CA VAL A 217 -19.18 10.77 -24.60
C VAL A 217 -18.03 11.67 -25.06
N GLY A 218 -16.91 11.03 -25.35
CA GLY A 218 -15.69 11.69 -25.82
C GLY A 218 -14.51 10.72 -25.75
N ARG A 219 -13.47 11.00 -26.57
CA ARG A 219 -12.27 10.16 -26.68
C ARG A 219 -11.12 10.85 -25.96
N ASP A 220 -10.59 10.20 -24.93
CA ASP A 220 -9.52 10.72 -24.06
C ASP A 220 -9.79 12.14 -23.54
N VAL A 221 -11.00 12.34 -23.03
CA VAL A 221 -11.46 13.65 -22.58
C VAL A 221 -11.53 13.76 -21.07
N VAL A 222 -11.43 14.99 -20.57
CA VAL A 222 -11.81 15.33 -19.20
C VAL A 222 -13.28 15.74 -19.23
N ALA A 223 -14.19 14.79 -18.96
CA ALA A 223 -15.62 14.96 -19.06
C ALA A 223 -16.20 15.66 -17.82
N PRO A 224 -16.84 16.82 -17.94
CA PRO A 224 -17.58 17.45 -16.84
C PRO A 224 -18.90 16.72 -16.65
N TYR A 225 -18.98 15.89 -15.63
CA TYR A 225 -20.14 15.04 -15.36
C TYR A 225 -21.05 15.63 -14.28
N GLN A 226 -22.33 15.80 -14.61
CA GLN A 226 -23.33 16.34 -13.69
C GLN A 226 -23.87 15.23 -12.75
N THR A 227 -23.80 15.46 -11.45
CA THR A 227 -24.31 14.53 -10.43
C THR A 227 -25.74 14.82 -9.97
N LEU A 228 -26.40 15.78 -10.61
CA LEU A 228 -27.80 16.09 -10.32
C LEU A 228 -28.70 15.00 -10.90
N LEU A 229 -29.50 14.38 -10.03
CA LEU A 229 -30.45 13.38 -10.40
C LEU A 229 -31.77 14.06 -10.82
N ASN A 230 -32.33 13.71 -11.97
CA ASN A 230 -33.68 14.08 -12.32
C ASN A 230 -34.67 13.25 -11.49
N PRO A 231 -35.52 13.87 -10.65
CA PRO A 231 -36.46 13.13 -9.79
C PRO A 231 -37.43 12.23 -10.55
N LEU A 232 -37.72 12.55 -11.81
CA LEU A 232 -38.61 11.78 -12.68
C LEU A 232 -37.90 10.66 -13.45
N SER A 233 -36.55 10.62 -13.42
CA SER A 233 -35.78 9.62 -14.10
C SER A 233 -35.70 8.34 -13.27
N LYS A 234 -35.74 7.19 -13.92
CA LYS A 234 -35.43 5.88 -13.34
C LYS A 234 -33.95 5.53 -13.43
N LEU A 235 -33.13 6.44 -13.96
CA LEU A 235 -31.68 6.28 -14.08
C LEU A 235 -30.99 6.78 -12.82
N ASN A 236 -29.70 6.45 -12.67
CA ASN A 236 -28.92 6.80 -11.50
C ASN A 236 -27.62 7.52 -11.92
N VAL A 237 -27.15 8.43 -11.08
CA VAL A 237 -25.85 9.09 -11.27
C VAL A 237 -24.72 8.23 -10.73
N LEU A 238 -23.51 8.42 -11.27
CA LEU A 238 -22.29 7.77 -10.76
C LEU A 238 -21.92 8.33 -9.38
N ASN A 239 -21.35 7.48 -8.55
CA ASN A 239 -20.87 7.89 -7.23
C ASN A 239 -19.50 8.59 -7.35
N ASN A 240 -19.43 9.84 -6.93
CA ASN A 240 -18.26 10.70 -7.08
C ASN A 240 -17.05 10.33 -6.20
N LEU A 241 -17.18 9.38 -5.28
CA LEU A 241 -16.12 8.92 -4.40
C LEU A 241 -15.35 7.70 -4.96
N HIS A 242 -15.81 7.13 -6.09
CA HIS A 242 -15.10 6.08 -6.77
C HIS A 242 -13.95 6.65 -7.61
N SER A 243 -12.85 5.92 -7.69
CA SER A 243 -11.63 6.34 -8.40
C SER A 243 -11.61 5.90 -9.87
N HIS A 244 -12.32 4.81 -10.20
CA HIS A 244 -12.35 4.22 -11.52
C HIS A 244 -13.74 3.69 -11.86
N PHE A 245 -14.10 3.74 -13.15
CA PHE A 245 -15.37 3.22 -13.65
C PHE A 245 -15.18 2.37 -14.90
N ILE A 246 -15.83 1.21 -14.89
CA ILE A 246 -16.01 0.34 -16.04
C ILE A 246 -17.50 0.37 -16.37
N LEU A 247 -17.86 0.99 -17.49
CA LEU A 247 -19.23 1.24 -17.91
C LEU A 247 -19.61 0.22 -18.96
N VAL A 248 -20.39 -0.78 -18.54
CA VAL A 248 -20.70 -1.97 -19.33
C VAL A 248 -21.93 -1.74 -20.20
N ASP A 249 -21.77 -1.93 -21.49
CA ASP A 249 -22.78 -1.61 -22.49
C ASP A 249 -23.27 -2.87 -23.23
N ASP A 250 -24.54 -3.14 -23.14
CA ASP A 250 -25.27 -4.17 -23.90
C ASP A 250 -26.23 -3.56 -24.92
N GLY A 251 -26.21 -2.24 -25.10
CA GLY A 251 -27.15 -1.50 -25.98
C GLY A 251 -28.51 -1.21 -25.37
N THR A 252 -28.79 -1.69 -24.14
CA THR A 252 -30.07 -1.44 -23.45
C THR A 252 -30.08 -0.15 -22.65
N VAL A 253 -31.27 0.31 -22.24
CA VAL A 253 -31.45 1.49 -21.39
C VAL A 253 -32.44 1.18 -20.27
N GLY A 254 -32.06 1.60 -19.04
CA GLY A 254 -32.89 1.38 -17.85
C GLY A 254 -32.93 -0.06 -17.37
N LYS A 255 -32.06 -0.94 -17.89
CA LYS A 255 -31.93 -2.35 -17.50
C LYS A 255 -30.63 -2.58 -16.77
N TYR A 256 -30.69 -3.37 -15.70
CA TYR A 256 -29.53 -3.88 -14.96
C TYR A 256 -29.21 -5.32 -15.43
N GLY A 257 -27.98 -5.77 -15.16
CA GLY A 257 -27.54 -7.15 -15.38
C GLY A 257 -26.46 -7.32 -16.44
N ALA A 258 -26.25 -6.33 -17.32
CA ALA A 258 -25.20 -6.36 -18.33
C ALA A 258 -23.79 -6.50 -17.71
N GLU A 259 -23.61 -5.94 -16.52
CA GLU A 259 -22.34 -5.89 -15.79
C GLU A 259 -22.01 -7.16 -15.01
N VAL A 260 -23.02 -7.96 -14.65
CA VAL A 260 -22.87 -9.04 -13.64
C VAL A 260 -21.85 -10.08 -14.08
N LYS A 261 -22.01 -10.62 -15.30
CA LYS A 261 -21.11 -11.64 -15.85
C LYS A 261 -19.69 -11.09 -16.01
N LEU A 262 -19.56 -9.91 -16.60
CA LEU A 262 -18.25 -9.28 -16.83
C LEU A 262 -17.51 -9.00 -15.52
N ARG A 263 -18.21 -8.50 -14.50
CA ARG A 263 -17.67 -8.24 -13.16
C ARG A 263 -17.10 -9.52 -12.57
N ARG A 264 -17.84 -10.61 -12.59
CA ARG A 264 -17.41 -11.89 -12.05
C ARG A 264 -16.19 -12.45 -12.81
N GLU A 265 -16.21 -12.41 -14.14
CA GLU A 265 -15.08 -12.86 -14.96
C GLU A 265 -13.84 -11.99 -14.76
N LEU A 266 -14.00 -10.69 -14.56
CA LEU A 266 -12.88 -9.80 -14.22
C LEU A 266 -12.31 -10.13 -12.84
N GLU A 267 -13.15 -10.32 -11.83
CA GLU A 267 -12.74 -10.71 -10.47
C GLU A 267 -12.01 -12.07 -10.48
N LYS A 268 -12.50 -13.04 -11.27
CA LYS A 268 -11.83 -14.32 -11.50
C LYS A 268 -10.46 -14.15 -12.17
N THR A 269 -10.39 -13.31 -13.19
CA THR A 269 -9.12 -13.01 -13.89
C THR A 269 -8.12 -12.36 -12.95
N ILE A 270 -8.55 -11.45 -12.08
CA ILE A 270 -7.70 -10.85 -11.04
C ILE A 270 -7.26 -11.91 -10.03
N ASN A 271 -8.17 -12.79 -9.58
CA ASN A 271 -7.86 -13.87 -8.64
C ASN A 271 -6.77 -14.82 -9.15
N LEU A 272 -6.72 -15.04 -10.47
CA LEU A 272 -5.69 -15.87 -11.10
C LEU A 272 -4.33 -15.17 -11.25
N GLN A 273 -4.25 -13.86 -11.04
CA GLN A 273 -2.99 -13.12 -11.12
C GLN A 273 -2.13 -13.38 -9.87
N ARG A 274 -0.89 -13.82 -10.09
CA ARG A 274 0.04 -14.08 -9.00
C ARG A 274 0.73 -12.78 -8.55
N ILE A 275 0.66 -12.49 -7.26
CA ILE A 275 1.36 -11.35 -6.65
C ILE A 275 2.87 -11.63 -6.67
N HIS A 276 3.27 -12.87 -6.39
CA HIS A 276 4.66 -13.33 -6.41
C HIS A 276 4.86 -14.33 -7.54
N ALA A 277 5.88 -14.11 -8.36
CA ALA A 277 6.10 -14.90 -9.58
C ALA A 277 6.35 -16.40 -9.34
N ARG A 278 6.80 -16.80 -8.14
CA ARG A 278 7.25 -18.17 -7.85
C ARG A 278 6.51 -18.86 -6.69
N ILE A 279 5.85 -18.12 -5.81
CA ILE A 279 5.31 -18.63 -4.55
C ILE A 279 3.93 -18.03 -4.31
N GLY A 280 2.99 -18.82 -3.76
CA GLY A 280 1.67 -18.39 -3.37
C GLY A 280 0.59 -18.55 -4.44
N GLN A 281 -0.64 -18.37 -4.03
CA GLN A 281 -1.82 -18.34 -4.89
C GLN A 281 -1.99 -16.98 -5.58
N GLY A 282 -3.09 -16.82 -6.31
CA GLY A 282 -3.45 -15.54 -6.93
C GLY A 282 -3.91 -14.49 -5.91
N VAL A 283 -4.35 -13.35 -6.41
CA VAL A 283 -4.92 -12.27 -5.59
C VAL A 283 -6.20 -12.78 -4.92
N PRO A 284 -6.28 -12.81 -3.58
CA PRO A 284 -7.48 -13.24 -2.89
C PRO A 284 -8.65 -12.30 -3.17
N VAL A 285 -9.84 -12.88 -3.37
CA VAL A 285 -11.10 -12.17 -3.58
C VAL A 285 -12.07 -12.60 -2.48
N VAL A 286 -12.78 -11.66 -1.90
CA VAL A 286 -13.85 -11.90 -0.92
C VAL A 286 -15.11 -11.15 -1.34
N ALA A 287 -16.25 -11.80 -1.28
CA ALA A 287 -17.55 -11.18 -1.52
C ALA A 287 -18.15 -10.70 -0.18
N LEU A 288 -18.61 -9.48 -0.15
CA LEU A 288 -19.22 -8.85 1.03
C LEU A 288 -20.68 -8.51 0.72
N ILE A 289 -21.61 -9.10 1.46
CA ILE A 289 -23.04 -9.03 1.19
C ILE A 289 -23.76 -8.15 2.19
N PHE A 290 -24.44 -7.10 1.67
CA PHE A 290 -25.28 -6.19 2.43
C PHE A 290 -26.70 -6.17 1.89
N GLU A 291 -27.69 -6.37 2.69
CA GLU A 291 -29.10 -6.33 2.28
C GLU A 291 -29.35 -7.23 1.05
N GLY A 292 -29.69 -6.71 -0.06
CA GLY A 292 -29.77 -7.41 -1.34
C GLY A 292 -31.11 -8.02 -1.70
N GLY A 293 -31.33 -8.19 -2.98
CA GLY A 293 -32.46 -8.88 -3.57
C GLY A 293 -32.21 -10.37 -3.79
N PRO A 294 -33.14 -11.09 -4.41
CA PRO A 294 -33.01 -12.53 -4.69
C PRO A 294 -31.80 -12.85 -5.55
N ASN A 295 -31.46 -12.00 -6.51
CA ASN A 295 -30.29 -12.19 -7.38
C ASN A 295 -28.96 -12.20 -6.62
N VAL A 296 -28.91 -11.59 -5.45
CA VAL A 296 -27.70 -11.62 -4.59
C VAL A 296 -27.47 -13.03 -4.07
N ILE A 297 -28.51 -13.79 -3.77
CA ILE A 297 -28.41 -15.20 -3.35
C ILE A 297 -27.86 -16.06 -4.48
N LEU A 298 -28.32 -15.83 -5.72
CA LEU A 298 -27.77 -16.49 -6.91
C LEU A 298 -26.29 -16.14 -7.10
N THR A 299 -25.92 -14.88 -6.93
CA THR A 299 -24.52 -14.43 -7.00
C THR A 299 -23.66 -15.11 -5.92
N VAL A 300 -24.18 -15.28 -4.70
CA VAL A 300 -23.48 -16.02 -3.63
C VAL A 300 -23.23 -17.46 -4.06
N LEU A 301 -24.25 -18.17 -4.61
CA LEU A 301 -24.07 -19.53 -5.10
C LEU A 301 -22.98 -19.60 -6.18
N GLU A 302 -23.00 -18.67 -7.12
CA GLU A 302 -22.01 -18.61 -8.19
C GLU A 302 -20.59 -18.43 -7.65
N TYR A 303 -20.38 -17.56 -6.65
CA TYR A 303 -19.08 -17.38 -6.00
C TYR A 303 -18.60 -18.64 -5.28
N LEU A 304 -19.50 -19.32 -4.60
CA LEU A 304 -19.17 -20.56 -3.90
C LEU A 304 -18.82 -21.70 -4.85
N GLN A 305 -19.41 -21.72 -6.05
CA GLN A 305 -19.16 -22.72 -7.09
C GLN A 305 -17.97 -22.39 -8.00
N GLU A 306 -17.44 -21.18 -7.93
CA GLU A 306 -16.32 -20.75 -8.78
C GLU A 306 -15.04 -21.59 -8.50
N ASN A 307 -14.11 -21.59 -9.45
CA ASN A 307 -12.81 -22.23 -9.29
C ASN A 307 -11.67 -21.24 -9.60
N PRO A 308 -10.87 -20.84 -8.58
CA PRO A 308 -11.00 -21.15 -7.15
C PRO A 308 -12.25 -20.51 -6.53
N PRO A 309 -12.86 -21.15 -5.50
CA PRO A 309 -14.06 -20.64 -4.86
C PRO A 309 -13.78 -19.33 -4.11
N VAL A 310 -14.77 -18.44 -4.12
CA VAL A 310 -14.67 -17.14 -3.47
C VAL A 310 -15.39 -17.17 -2.12
N PRO A 311 -14.71 -16.91 -1.00
CA PRO A 311 -15.36 -16.83 0.30
C PRO A 311 -16.31 -15.64 0.39
N VAL A 312 -17.39 -15.83 1.14
CA VAL A 312 -18.48 -14.87 1.26
C VAL A 312 -18.64 -14.44 2.71
N VAL A 313 -18.68 -13.13 2.94
CA VAL A 313 -19.04 -12.54 4.24
C VAL A 313 -20.44 -11.97 4.14
N VAL A 314 -21.36 -12.48 4.97
CA VAL A 314 -22.74 -12.05 5.02
C VAL A 314 -22.92 -11.13 6.23
N CYS A 315 -23.35 -9.89 5.98
CA CYS A 315 -23.57 -8.90 7.04
C CYS A 315 -25.01 -8.99 7.55
N GLU A 316 -25.23 -9.76 8.60
CA GLU A 316 -26.53 -9.93 9.26
C GLU A 316 -26.97 -8.61 9.92
N GLY A 317 -28.25 -8.35 9.89
CA GLY A 317 -28.85 -7.10 10.39
C GLY A 317 -28.93 -5.98 9.35
N THR A 318 -28.54 -6.25 8.11
CA THR A 318 -28.67 -5.31 7.00
C THR A 318 -29.95 -5.49 6.21
N GLY A 319 -30.69 -6.55 6.45
CA GLY A 319 -32.03 -6.82 5.87
C GLY A 319 -32.03 -7.82 4.73
N ARG A 320 -33.22 -8.21 4.34
CA ARG A 320 -33.55 -8.99 3.12
C ARG A 320 -32.67 -10.23 2.87
N ALA A 321 -31.97 -10.30 1.73
CA ALA A 321 -31.17 -11.47 1.35
C ALA A 321 -30.06 -11.81 2.36
N ALA A 322 -29.40 -10.81 2.91
CA ALA A 322 -28.34 -11.00 3.91
C ALA A 322 -28.89 -11.67 5.18
N ASP A 323 -30.01 -11.20 5.68
CA ASP A 323 -30.62 -11.77 6.89
C ASP A 323 -31.20 -13.19 6.65
N ILE A 324 -31.77 -13.44 5.47
CA ILE A 324 -32.25 -14.77 5.09
C ILE A 324 -31.07 -15.76 4.98
N LEU A 325 -29.96 -15.36 4.34
CA LEU A 325 -28.74 -16.17 4.26
C LEU A 325 -28.18 -16.48 5.66
N ALA A 326 -28.11 -15.46 6.52
CA ALA A 326 -27.64 -15.62 7.89
C ALA A 326 -28.53 -16.54 8.72
N TYR A 327 -29.86 -16.40 8.57
CA TYR A 327 -30.82 -17.26 9.25
C TYR A 327 -30.68 -18.72 8.82
N VAL A 328 -30.67 -19.01 7.51
CA VAL A 328 -30.48 -20.37 6.98
C VAL A 328 -29.14 -20.95 7.41
N TYR A 329 -28.07 -20.13 7.40
CA TYR A 329 -26.75 -20.53 7.88
C TYR A 329 -26.77 -20.99 9.35
N LYS A 330 -27.49 -20.30 10.20
CA LYS A 330 -27.63 -20.67 11.63
C LYS A 330 -28.44 -21.97 11.81
N GLN A 331 -29.50 -22.16 11.00
CA GLN A 331 -30.34 -23.35 11.08
C GLN A 331 -29.66 -24.63 10.58
N THR A 332 -28.57 -24.52 9.82
CA THR A 332 -27.82 -25.63 9.24
C THR A 332 -26.55 -25.99 10.02
N GLU A 333 -26.53 -25.84 11.36
CA GLU A 333 -25.31 -25.91 12.19
C GLU A 333 -24.55 -27.25 12.13
N GLU A 334 -25.25 -28.40 11.95
CA GLU A 334 -24.62 -29.72 11.95
C GLU A 334 -24.84 -30.58 10.70
N GLY A 335 -25.20 -29.97 9.57
CA GLY A 335 -25.41 -30.67 8.31
C GLY A 335 -26.29 -29.91 7.34
N VAL A 336 -26.38 -30.42 6.10
CA VAL A 336 -27.16 -29.76 5.05
C VAL A 336 -28.68 -29.81 5.30
N ASN A 337 -29.12 -30.54 6.31
CA ASN A 337 -30.54 -30.71 6.62
C ASN A 337 -31.02 -29.64 7.61
N ILE A 338 -32.02 -28.90 7.19
CA ILE A 338 -32.75 -27.97 8.04
C ILE A 338 -33.63 -28.75 9.00
N PRO A 339 -33.78 -28.33 10.27
CA PRO A 339 -34.70 -28.93 11.22
C PRO A 339 -36.13 -29.01 10.67
N ASP A 340 -36.85 -30.11 10.98
CA ASP A 340 -38.25 -30.28 10.62
C ASP A 340 -39.10 -29.11 11.13
N GLY A 341 -39.74 -28.41 10.19
CA GLY A 341 -40.59 -27.22 10.48
C GLY A 341 -39.97 -25.84 10.12
N ALA A 342 -38.66 -25.73 9.92
CA ALA A 342 -38.04 -24.44 9.55
C ALA A 342 -38.17 -24.12 8.03
N GLU A 343 -38.33 -25.14 7.17
CA GLU A 343 -38.53 -24.96 5.73
C GLU A 343 -39.75 -24.09 5.38
N PRO A 344 -40.97 -24.34 5.92
CA PRO A 344 -42.13 -23.51 5.62
C PRO A 344 -41.95 -22.05 6.10
N GLU A 345 -41.26 -21.86 7.20
CA GLU A 345 -40.96 -20.53 7.74
C GLU A 345 -40.05 -19.73 6.83
N VAL A 346 -38.95 -20.33 6.36
CA VAL A 346 -38.03 -19.70 5.39
C VAL A 346 -38.76 -19.38 4.08
N ILE A 347 -39.53 -20.32 3.53
CA ILE A 347 -40.30 -20.09 2.31
C ILE A 347 -41.30 -18.94 2.50
N SER A 348 -42.00 -18.91 3.66
CA SER A 348 -42.92 -17.79 3.98
C SER A 348 -42.18 -16.45 4.07
N THR A 349 -40.99 -16.43 4.66
CA THR A 349 -40.15 -15.25 4.77
C THR A 349 -39.68 -14.77 3.41
N ILE A 350 -39.25 -15.68 2.52
CA ILE A 350 -38.86 -15.38 1.13
C ILE A 350 -40.05 -14.76 0.37
N LYS A 351 -41.24 -15.37 0.47
CA LYS A 351 -42.47 -14.83 -0.17
C LYS A 351 -42.78 -13.43 0.29
N LYS A 352 -42.75 -13.16 1.57
CA LYS A 352 -43.02 -11.84 2.15
C LYS A 352 -41.94 -10.83 1.76
N THR A 353 -40.67 -11.20 1.81
CA THR A 353 -39.54 -10.28 1.59
C THR A 353 -39.41 -9.87 0.12
N PHE A 354 -39.60 -10.79 -0.79
CA PHE A 354 -39.39 -10.57 -2.24
C PHE A 354 -40.67 -10.47 -3.04
N ASN A 355 -41.82 -10.67 -2.41
CA ASN A 355 -43.13 -10.70 -3.06
C ASN A 355 -43.21 -11.77 -4.17
N PHE A 356 -42.69 -12.97 -3.85
CA PHE A 356 -42.62 -14.10 -4.76
C PHE A 356 -43.85 -15.01 -4.68
N GLY A 357 -44.18 -15.69 -5.78
CA GLY A 357 -45.07 -16.83 -5.81
C GLY A 357 -44.50 -18.04 -5.09
N GLN A 358 -45.31 -19.09 -4.92
CA GLN A 358 -44.88 -20.31 -4.22
C GLN A 358 -43.70 -21.00 -4.94
N SER A 359 -43.77 -21.16 -6.27
CA SER A 359 -42.71 -21.84 -7.04
C SER A 359 -41.40 -21.10 -7.04
N GLU A 360 -41.41 -19.75 -7.15
CA GLU A 360 -40.23 -18.93 -7.11
C GLU A 360 -39.55 -18.98 -5.73
N ALA A 361 -40.37 -18.95 -4.67
CA ALA A 361 -39.88 -19.02 -3.30
C ALA A 361 -39.23 -20.37 -3.00
N VAL A 362 -39.83 -21.48 -3.46
CA VAL A 362 -39.26 -22.82 -3.32
C VAL A 362 -37.95 -22.93 -4.11
N HIS A 363 -37.89 -22.42 -5.33
CA HIS A 363 -36.66 -22.43 -6.12
C HIS A 363 -35.53 -21.65 -5.45
N LEU A 364 -35.84 -20.44 -4.90
CA LEU A 364 -34.84 -19.67 -4.17
C LEU A 364 -34.41 -20.37 -2.88
N PHE A 365 -35.32 -21.06 -2.19
CA PHE A 365 -35.00 -21.87 -1.03
C PHE A 365 -34.04 -23.02 -1.39
N GLN A 366 -34.26 -23.70 -2.51
CA GLN A 366 -33.32 -24.72 -3.01
C GLN A 366 -31.93 -24.12 -3.30
N THR A 367 -31.90 -22.92 -3.87
CA THR A 367 -30.64 -22.18 -4.08
C THR A 367 -29.91 -21.90 -2.77
N LEU A 368 -30.62 -21.51 -1.71
CA LEU A 368 -30.06 -21.32 -0.37
C LEU A 368 -29.48 -22.62 0.19
N LEU A 369 -30.16 -23.76 0.01
CA LEU A 369 -29.62 -25.06 0.43
C LEU A 369 -28.35 -25.45 -0.33
N GLU A 370 -28.29 -25.18 -1.63
CA GLU A 370 -27.05 -25.35 -2.40
C GLU A 370 -25.90 -24.48 -1.88
N CYS A 371 -26.16 -23.25 -1.46
CA CYS A 371 -25.15 -22.41 -0.81
C CYS A 371 -24.63 -23.08 0.48
N MET A 372 -25.52 -23.67 1.26
CA MET A 372 -25.16 -24.28 2.55
C MET A 372 -24.31 -25.55 2.40
N LYS A 373 -24.29 -26.22 1.22
CA LYS A 373 -23.34 -27.31 0.95
C LYS A 373 -21.86 -26.89 1.05
N LYS A 374 -21.59 -25.59 0.88
CA LYS A 374 -20.24 -24.99 1.01
C LYS A 374 -20.20 -23.98 2.16
N ARG A 375 -20.81 -24.32 3.26
CA ARG A 375 -20.94 -23.50 4.45
C ARG A 375 -19.59 -23.02 4.99
N GLU A 376 -18.53 -23.81 4.87
CA GLU A 376 -17.18 -23.49 5.28
C GLU A 376 -16.64 -22.20 4.64
N LEU A 377 -17.15 -21.84 3.44
CA LEU A 377 -16.78 -20.63 2.70
C LEU A 377 -17.64 -19.42 3.08
N ILE A 378 -18.69 -19.61 3.88
CA ILE A 378 -19.57 -18.53 4.33
C ILE A 378 -19.18 -18.13 5.74
N THR A 379 -19.03 -16.84 5.96
CA THR A 379 -18.82 -16.24 7.28
C THR A 379 -19.94 -15.24 7.54
N VAL A 380 -20.69 -15.45 8.61
CA VAL A 380 -21.74 -14.51 9.00
C VAL A 380 -21.16 -13.52 10.01
N PHE A 381 -21.25 -12.23 9.68
CA PHE A 381 -20.89 -11.13 10.56
C PHE A 381 -22.16 -10.58 11.22
N HIS A 382 -22.27 -10.77 12.51
CA HIS A 382 -23.44 -10.32 13.29
C HIS A 382 -23.20 -8.92 13.88
N ILE A 383 -24.08 -7.99 13.54
CA ILE A 383 -23.98 -6.57 13.94
C ILE A 383 -24.70 -6.31 15.28
N GLY A 384 -24.46 -7.06 16.27
CA GLY A 384 -25.17 -6.87 17.54
C GLY A 384 -24.62 -7.67 18.69
N SER A 385 -23.65 -8.54 18.44
CA SER A 385 -22.97 -9.25 19.51
C SER A 385 -22.06 -8.31 20.30
N ASP A 386 -22.06 -8.44 21.60
CA ASP A 386 -21.16 -7.75 22.53
C ASP A 386 -19.68 -8.16 22.34
N GLU A 387 -19.43 -9.17 21.53
CA GLU A 387 -18.11 -9.48 21.00
C GLU A 387 -17.74 -8.42 19.96
N HIS A 388 -16.78 -7.59 20.31
CA HIS A 388 -16.22 -6.54 19.46
C HIS A 388 -15.48 -7.09 18.23
N GLN A 389 -16.15 -7.87 17.38
CA GLN A 389 -15.58 -8.30 16.12
C GLN A 389 -15.76 -7.17 15.09
N ASP A 390 -14.65 -6.63 14.66
CA ASP A 390 -14.62 -5.68 13.54
C ASP A 390 -14.86 -6.45 12.21
N ILE A 391 -15.53 -5.85 11.25
CA ILE A 391 -15.80 -6.45 9.94
C ILE A 391 -14.52 -6.79 9.17
N ASP A 392 -13.43 -6.07 9.41
CA ASP A 392 -12.12 -6.38 8.82
C ASP A 392 -11.59 -7.74 9.32
N VAL A 393 -11.88 -8.10 10.56
CA VAL A 393 -11.56 -9.42 11.13
C VAL A 393 -12.43 -10.52 10.52
N ALA A 394 -13.74 -10.24 10.28
CA ALA A 394 -14.63 -11.19 9.61
C ALA A 394 -14.17 -11.46 8.17
N ILE A 395 -13.74 -10.43 7.45
CA ILE A 395 -13.15 -10.57 6.11
C ILE A 395 -11.87 -11.43 6.15
N LEU A 396 -10.97 -11.17 7.08
CA LEU A 396 -9.76 -11.96 7.25
C LEU A 396 -10.08 -13.43 7.59
N THR A 397 -11.03 -13.66 8.50
CA THR A 397 -11.47 -15.01 8.89
C THR A 397 -12.06 -15.77 7.72
N ALA A 398 -12.90 -15.13 6.90
CA ALA A 398 -13.45 -15.72 5.69
C ALA A 398 -12.34 -16.13 4.71
N LEU A 399 -11.36 -15.28 4.50
CA LEU A 399 -10.22 -15.56 3.64
C LEU A 399 -9.34 -16.71 4.15
N LEU A 400 -9.11 -16.78 5.46
CA LEU A 400 -8.33 -17.86 6.07
C LEU A 400 -9.04 -19.22 6.01
N LYS A 401 -10.37 -19.23 6.09
CA LYS A 401 -11.18 -20.44 5.96
C LYS A 401 -11.30 -20.92 4.50
N GLY A 402 -11.37 -19.99 3.55
CA GLY A 402 -11.84 -20.27 2.20
C GLY A 402 -10.83 -20.90 1.25
N THR A 403 -9.83 -20.15 0.83
CA THR A 403 -9.01 -20.51 -0.34
C THR A 403 -7.55 -20.77 -0.03
N ASN A 404 -7.12 -20.53 1.21
CA ASN A 404 -5.71 -20.53 1.54
C ASN A 404 -5.28 -21.87 2.13
N ALA A 405 -5.04 -22.81 1.22
CA ALA A 405 -4.55 -24.13 1.59
C ALA A 405 -3.09 -24.11 2.07
N SER A 406 -2.28 -23.12 1.67
CA SER A 406 -0.87 -23.07 2.06
C SER A 406 -0.65 -22.14 3.25
N ALA A 407 0.24 -22.56 4.16
CA ALA A 407 0.64 -21.74 5.28
C ALA A 407 1.28 -20.39 4.86
N PHE A 408 1.92 -20.37 3.70
CA PHE A 408 2.48 -19.15 3.14
C PHE A 408 1.40 -18.13 2.77
N ASP A 409 0.30 -18.57 2.12
CA ASP A 409 -0.80 -17.67 1.76
C ASP A 409 -1.50 -17.11 2.99
N GLN A 410 -1.67 -17.94 4.03
CA GLN A 410 -2.20 -17.50 5.33
C GLN A 410 -1.27 -16.49 6.01
N LEU A 411 0.06 -16.70 5.92
CA LEU A 411 1.04 -15.78 6.45
C LEU A 411 0.98 -14.42 5.71
N VAL A 412 0.90 -14.42 4.39
CA VAL A 412 0.78 -13.21 3.57
C VAL A 412 -0.50 -12.43 3.92
N LEU A 413 -1.61 -13.12 4.12
CA LEU A 413 -2.86 -12.49 4.54
C LEU A 413 -2.75 -11.86 5.93
N THR A 414 -2.28 -12.61 6.93
CA THR A 414 -2.13 -12.09 8.29
C THR A 414 -1.15 -10.92 8.35
N LEU A 415 -0.09 -10.95 7.53
CA LEU A 415 0.87 -9.87 7.37
C LEU A 415 0.22 -8.63 6.73
N ALA A 416 -0.61 -8.81 5.69
CA ALA A 416 -1.33 -7.72 5.06
C ALA A 416 -2.26 -7.01 6.06
N TRP A 417 -2.90 -7.75 6.97
CA TRP A 417 -3.76 -7.23 8.05
C TRP A 417 -3.02 -6.74 9.29
N ASP A 418 -1.70 -6.94 9.37
CA ASP A 418 -0.90 -6.66 10.56
C ASP A 418 -1.37 -7.41 11.84
N ARG A 419 -1.85 -8.65 11.66
CA ARG A 419 -2.37 -9.50 12.73
C ARG A 419 -1.35 -10.57 13.10
N VAL A 420 -0.32 -10.15 13.84
CA VAL A 420 0.76 -11.03 14.35
C VAL A 420 0.22 -12.09 15.30
N ASP A 421 -0.79 -11.76 16.10
CA ASP A 421 -1.48 -12.66 17.00
C ASP A 421 -2.04 -13.87 16.26
N ILE A 422 -2.75 -13.65 15.16
CA ILE A 422 -3.30 -14.72 14.31
C ILE A 422 -2.17 -15.51 13.63
N ALA A 423 -1.16 -14.83 13.10
CA ALA A 423 -0.02 -15.51 12.49
C ALA A 423 0.69 -16.44 13.48
N LYS A 424 0.93 -15.97 14.71
CA LYS A 424 1.61 -16.74 15.76
C LYS A 424 0.79 -17.95 16.20
N ASN A 425 -0.53 -17.79 16.36
CA ASN A 425 -1.39 -18.83 16.94
C ASN A 425 -1.90 -19.84 15.91
N HIS A 426 -2.07 -19.46 14.64
CA HIS A 426 -2.70 -20.29 13.62
C HIS A 426 -1.81 -20.62 12.42
N VAL A 427 -0.77 -19.85 12.15
CA VAL A 427 0.08 -20.06 10.98
C VAL A 427 1.43 -20.68 11.37
N PHE A 428 2.08 -20.19 12.42
CA PHE A 428 3.33 -20.76 12.95
C PHE A 428 3.05 -21.85 13.99
N VAL A 429 2.35 -22.89 13.55
CA VAL A 429 2.03 -24.05 14.41
C VAL A 429 3.17 -25.06 14.34
N TYR A 430 3.40 -25.79 15.44
CA TYR A 430 4.42 -26.82 15.51
C TYR A 430 4.27 -27.87 14.41
N GLY A 431 5.34 -28.19 13.71
CA GLY A 431 5.34 -29.14 12.60
C GLY A 431 5.01 -28.57 11.23
N GLN A 432 4.76 -27.26 11.11
CA GLN A 432 4.52 -26.61 9.84
C GLN A 432 5.75 -26.64 8.94
N GLN A 433 5.62 -27.19 7.72
CA GLN A 433 6.68 -27.18 6.73
C GLN A 433 6.57 -25.96 5.83
N TRP A 434 7.70 -25.27 5.66
CA TRP A 434 7.79 -24.08 4.83
C TRP A 434 8.48 -24.39 3.51
N LEU A 435 7.95 -23.90 2.41
CA LEU A 435 8.62 -23.97 1.11
C LEU A 435 9.90 -23.13 1.15
N VAL A 436 10.96 -23.62 0.50
CA VAL A 436 12.24 -22.90 0.44
C VAL A 436 12.04 -21.50 -0.15
N GLY A 437 12.49 -20.50 0.57
CA GLY A 437 12.36 -19.09 0.15
C GLY A 437 11.04 -18.41 0.49
N SER A 438 10.05 -19.12 1.06
CA SER A 438 8.75 -18.53 1.43
C SER A 438 8.86 -17.55 2.59
N LEU A 439 9.61 -17.90 3.63
CA LEU A 439 9.79 -17.00 4.77
C LEU A 439 10.64 -15.77 4.41
N GLU A 440 11.60 -15.90 3.51
CA GLU A 440 12.37 -14.78 2.98
C GLU A 440 11.49 -13.84 2.15
N GLN A 441 10.52 -14.36 1.39
CA GLN A 441 9.55 -13.53 0.68
C GLN A 441 8.63 -12.80 1.66
N ALA A 442 8.12 -13.50 2.68
CA ALA A 442 7.32 -12.87 3.74
C ALA A 442 8.13 -11.79 4.49
N MET A 443 9.43 -12.00 4.70
CA MET A 443 10.32 -11.01 5.30
C MET A 443 10.42 -9.76 4.42
N LEU A 444 10.57 -9.91 3.11
CA LEU A 444 10.59 -8.78 2.17
C LEU A 444 9.27 -7.99 2.26
N ASP A 445 8.14 -8.68 2.24
CA ASP A 445 6.82 -8.05 2.34
C ASP A 445 6.62 -7.35 3.70
N ALA A 446 7.08 -7.94 4.80
CA ALA A 446 7.02 -7.34 6.12
C ALA A 446 7.84 -6.04 6.21
N LEU A 447 9.03 -6.04 5.60
CA LEU A 447 9.87 -4.85 5.50
C LEU A 447 9.21 -3.77 4.63
N VAL A 448 8.71 -4.14 3.45
CA VAL A 448 8.05 -3.21 2.52
C VAL A 448 6.82 -2.57 3.17
N MET A 449 6.01 -3.33 3.87
CA MET A 449 4.77 -2.86 4.52
C MET A 449 4.99 -2.20 5.89
N ASP A 450 6.23 -2.11 6.36
CA ASP A 450 6.59 -1.56 7.67
C ASP A 450 5.97 -2.32 8.87
N ARG A 451 5.91 -3.66 8.78
CA ARG A 451 5.34 -4.56 9.78
C ARG A 451 6.40 -5.07 10.75
N VAL A 452 6.83 -4.23 11.69
CA VAL A 452 7.94 -4.52 12.62
C VAL A 452 7.71 -5.80 13.42
N ALA A 453 6.49 -6.03 13.90
CA ALA A 453 6.15 -7.20 14.69
C ALA A 453 6.26 -8.50 13.86
N PHE A 454 5.95 -8.46 12.56
CA PHE A 454 6.18 -9.59 11.67
C PHE A 454 7.66 -9.81 11.36
N VAL A 455 8.45 -8.75 11.20
CA VAL A 455 9.92 -8.88 11.06
C VAL A 455 10.50 -9.60 12.26
N LYS A 456 10.06 -9.23 13.48
CA LYS A 456 10.45 -9.92 14.72
C LYS A 456 10.03 -11.39 14.71
N LEU A 457 8.75 -11.66 14.41
CA LEU A 457 8.23 -13.03 14.35
C LEU A 457 8.99 -13.92 13.36
N LEU A 458 9.32 -13.39 12.17
CA LEU A 458 10.04 -14.14 11.14
C LEU A 458 11.50 -14.43 11.55
N ILE A 459 12.17 -13.51 12.23
CA ILE A 459 13.52 -13.74 12.79
C ILE A 459 13.45 -14.81 13.87
N GLU A 460 12.47 -14.76 14.77
CA GLU A 460 12.24 -15.76 15.82
C GLU A 460 11.98 -17.17 15.23
N ASN A 461 11.39 -17.24 14.03
CA ASN A 461 11.13 -18.48 13.30
C ASN A 461 12.24 -18.86 12.30
N GLY A 462 13.45 -18.34 12.46
CA GLY A 462 14.66 -18.84 11.81
C GLY A 462 15.06 -18.14 10.51
N VAL A 463 14.45 -17.02 10.16
CA VAL A 463 14.92 -16.20 9.02
C VAL A 463 16.23 -15.53 9.37
N SER A 464 17.30 -15.95 8.71
CA SER A 464 18.64 -15.38 8.88
C SER A 464 18.79 -14.13 8.04
N MET A 465 18.99 -12.97 8.69
CA MET A 465 19.18 -11.70 8.00
C MET A 465 20.44 -11.68 7.11
N HIS A 466 21.49 -12.43 7.46
CA HIS A 466 22.68 -12.58 6.63
C HIS A 466 22.40 -13.32 5.30
N LYS A 467 21.53 -14.33 5.33
CA LYS A 467 21.13 -15.04 4.12
C LYS A 467 20.11 -14.26 3.31
N PHE A 468 19.22 -13.54 4.01
CA PHE A 468 18.13 -12.76 3.42
C PHE A 468 18.65 -11.55 2.65
N LEU A 469 19.50 -10.71 3.27
CA LEU A 469 19.85 -9.41 2.71
C LEU A 469 20.99 -9.55 1.69
N THR A 470 20.63 -9.42 0.44
CA THR A 470 21.55 -9.35 -0.71
C THR A 470 21.54 -7.95 -1.31
N ILE A 471 22.56 -7.62 -2.11
CA ILE A 471 22.66 -6.33 -2.82
C ILE A 471 21.38 -6.04 -3.65
N PRO A 472 20.88 -6.98 -4.48
CA PRO A 472 19.64 -6.73 -5.24
C PRO A 472 18.41 -6.51 -4.35
N ARG A 473 18.27 -7.25 -3.25
CA ARG A 473 17.12 -7.08 -2.34
C ARG A 473 17.13 -5.75 -1.61
N LEU A 474 18.30 -5.29 -1.18
CA LEU A 474 18.42 -3.98 -0.57
C LEU A 474 18.08 -2.86 -1.57
N GLU A 475 18.52 -2.99 -2.81
CA GLU A 475 18.18 -2.05 -3.87
C GLU A 475 16.66 -2.07 -4.19
N GLU A 476 16.04 -3.24 -4.18
CA GLU A 476 14.59 -3.41 -4.31
C GLU A 476 13.83 -2.67 -3.20
N LEU A 477 14.28 -2.78 -1.94
CA LEU A 477 13.70 -2.07 -0.80
C LEU A 477 13.72 -0.55 -0.96
N TYR A 478 14.76 0.03 -1.58
CA TYR A 478 14.82 1.46 -1.87
C TYR A 478 13.91 1.90 -3.03
N ASN A 479 13.55 0.98 -3.92
CA ASN A 479 12.77 1.26 -5.13
C ASN A 479 11.30 0.82 -5.06
N THR A 480 10.89 0.25 -3.94
CA THR A 480 9.49 -0.16 -3.78
C THR A 480 8.57 1.06 -3.70
N LYS A 481 7.43 0.96 -4.40
CA LYS A 481 6.36 1.96 -4.32
C LYS A 481 5.33 1.61 -3.26
N GLN A 482 5.35 0.37 -2.79
CA GLN A 482 4.43 -0.11 -1.77
C GLN A 482 4.88 0.31 -0.37
N GLY A 483 3.92 0.52 0.53
CA GLY A 483 4.20 0.95 1.89
C GLY A 483 4.61 2.42 2.02
N PRO A 484 5.12 2.83 3.19
CA PRO A 484 5.60 4.18 3.42
C PRO A 484 6.81 4.50 2.55
N THR A 485 6.72 5.52 1.71
CA THR A 485 7.81 6.00 0.86
C THR A 485 8.27 7.37 1.30
N ASN A 486 9.54 7.68 1.09
CA ASN A 486 10.08 9.02 1.35
C ASN A 486 10.39 9.75 0.04
N PRO A 487 9.51 10.64 -0.45
CA PRO A 487 9.76 11.38 -1.67
C PRO A 487 10.99 12.30 -1.58
N ALA A 488 11.34 12.77 -0.39
CA ALA A 488 12.52 13.61 -0.16
C ALA A 488 13.84 12.88 -0.52
N LEU A 489 13.88 11.55 -0.46
CA LEU A 489 15.09 10.80 -0.84
C LEU A 489 15.43 10.99 -2.34
N LEU A 490 14.44 10.97 -3.22
CA LEU A 490 14.66 11.25 -4.65
C LEU A 490 15.14 12.68 -4.90
N HIS A 491 14.63 13.65 -4.16
CA HIS A 491 15.10 15.03 -4.20
C HIS A 491 16.56 15.13 -3.76
N LEU A 492 16.93 14.49 -2.65
CA LEU A 492 18.33 14.45 -2.19
C LEU A 492 19.26 13.80 -3.21
N VAL A 493 18.84 12.72 -3.89
CA VAL A 493 19.64 12.09 -4.95
C VAL A 493 19.84 13.05 -6.12
N ARG A 494 18.79 13.77 -6.52
CA ARG A 494 18.88 14.78 -7.60
C ARG A 494 19.86 15.89 -7.24
N ASP A 495 19.77 16.40 -6.02
CA ASP A 495 20.63 17.49 -5.54
C ASP A 495 22.09 17.07 -5.45
N VAL A 496 22.35 15.86 -4.92
CA VAL A 496 23.70 15.31 -4.83
C VAL A 496 24.30 15.02 -6.22
N LYS A 497 23.48 14.59 -7.18
CA LYS A 497 23.93 14.33 -8.56
C LYS A 497 24.01 15.60 -9.43
N GLN A 498 23.44 16.71 -9.00
CA GLN A 498 23.38 17.97 -9.73
C GLN A 498 22.80 17.82 -11.16
N GLY A 499 21.75 17.01 -11.30
CA GLY A 499 21.13 16.76 -12.59
C GLY A 499 19.70 16.27 -12.50
N ASN A 500 18.93 16.49 -13.57
CA ASN A 500 17.57 15.98 -13.67
C ASN A 500 17.59 14.46 -13.81
N LEU A 501 16.82 13.77 -12.96
CA LEU A 501 16.64 12.34 -13.04
C LEU A 501 15.58 12.02 -14.12
N PRO A 502 15.81 11.04 -14.99
CA PRO A 502 14.82 10.64 -15.99
C PRO A 502 13.54 10.11 -15.30
N PRO A 503 12.37 10.25 -15.96
CA PRO A 503 11.13 9.68 -15.41
C PRO A 503 11.27 8.18 -15.18
N GLY A 504 10.81 7.71 -14.02
CA GLY A 504 10.92 6.29 -13.63
C GLY A 504 12.33 5.86 -13.20
N TYR A 505 13.20 6.82 -12.83
CA TYR A 505 14.54 6.53 -12.34
C TYR A 505 14.52 5.58 -11.15
N LYS A 506 15.31 4.50 -11.23
CA LYS A 506 15.52 3.56 -10.12
C LYS A 506 16.78 3.94 -9.35
N LEU A 507 16.63 4.07 -8.03
CA LEU A 507 17.74 4.34 -7.13
C LEU A 507 18.74 3.18 -7.13
N THR A 508 20.01 3.49 -7.26
CA THR A 508 21.10 2.52 -7.09
C THR A 508 21.69 2.65 -5.70
N LEU A 509 22.30 1.56 -5.18
CA LEU A 509 22.97 1.66 -3.87
C LEU A 509 24.16 2.65 -3.90
N ILE A 510 24.75 2.91 -5.07
CA ILE A 510 25.76 3.96 -5.22
C ILE A 510 25.16 5.34 -4.99
N ASP A 511 23.93 5.59 -5.48
CA ASP A 511 23.21 6.86 -5.23
C ASP A 511 22.91 7.03 -3.76
N VAL A 512 22.43 5.97 -3.11
CA VAL A 512 22.20 5.95 -1.66
C VAL A 512 23.49 6.25 -0.91
N GLY A 513 24.61 5.64 -1.32
CA GLY A 513 25.92 5.91 -0.72
C GLY A 513 26.33 7.38 -0.83
N LEU A 514 26.08 8.02 -1.97
CA LEU A 514 26.36 9.45 -2.16
C LEU A 514 25.48 10.32 -1.26
N VAL A 515 24.20 9.99 -1.11
CA VAL A 515 23.29 10.69 -0.19
C VAL A 515 23.75 10.54 1.26
N VAL A 516 24.13 9.34 1.68
CA VAL A 516 24.63 9.10 3.04
C VAL A 516 25.92 9.91 3.28
N GLU A 517 26.85 9.95 2.33
CA GLU A 517 28.07 10.79 2.43
C GLU A 517 27.73 12.27 2.55
N TYR A 518 26.77 12.74 1.77
CA TYR A 518 26.30 14.13 1.82
C TYR A 518 25.69 14.46 3.20
N LEU A 519 24.77 13.65 3.68
CA LEU A 519 24.08 13.87 4.97
C LEU A 519 25.01 13.74 6.18
N MET A 520 25.95 12.79 6.13
CA MET A 520 26.95 12.62 7.19
C MET A 520 27.98 13.76 7.20
N GLY A 521 28.34 14.23 6.02
CA GLY A 521 29.28 15.31 5.80
C GLY A 521 30.74 14.98 6.13
N GLY A 522 31.61 15.97 5.98
CA GLY A 522 33.02 15.86 6.32
C GLY A 522 33.79 14.82 5.49
N THR A 523 34.55 13.97 6.17
CA THR A 523 35.40 12.95 5.55
C THR A 523 34.75 11.57 5.52
N TYR A 524 33.45 11.47 5.82
CA TYR A 524 32.74 10.19 5.83
C TYR A 524 32.70 9.57 4.44
N ARG A 525 32.97 8.26 4.35
CA ARG A 525 32.95 7.47 3.10
C ARG A 525 32.08 6.24 3.29
N CYS A 526 30.96 6.22 2.57
CA CYS A 526 30.05 5.09 2.58
C CYS A 526 30.69 3.83 1.96
N THR A 527 30.32 2.66 2.45
CA THR A 527 30.72 1.36 1.87
C THR A 527 30.35 1.24 0.41
N TYR A 528 29.18 1.76 0.02
CA TYR A 528 28.65 1.66 -1.35
C TYR A 528 29.44 2.47 -2.39
N THR A 529 30.17 3.48 -1.98
CA THR A 529 30.99 4.32 -2.88
C THR A 529 32.43 3.84 -3.00
N ARG A 530 32.86 2.88 -2.17
CA ARG A 530 34.23 2.33 -2.19
C ARG A 530 34.49 1.50 -3.44
N LYS A 531 35.74 1.48 -3.89
CA LYS A 531 36.18 0.78 -5.12
C LYS A 531 35.78 -0.71 -5.12
N ARG A 532 35.98 -1.43 -4.01
CA ARG A 532 35.63 -2.84 -3.86
C ARG A 532 34.14 -3.08 -4.12
N PHE A 533 33.26 -2.31 -3.47
CA PHE A 533 31.82 -2.44 -3.66
C PHE A 533 31.39 -2.15 -5.10
N ARG A 534 31.94 -1.10 -5.71
CA ARG A 534 31.62 -0.74 -7.10
C ARG A 534 32.01 -1.85 -8.09
N VAL A 535 33.13 -2.57 -7.88
CA VAL A 535 33.51 -3.71 -8.71
C VAL A 535 32.47 -4.81 -8.62
N ILE A 536 32.08 -5.22 -7.39
CA ILE A 536 31.03 -6.23 -7.16
C ILE A 536 29.70 -5.80 -7.77
N TYR A 537 29.29 -4.56 -7.54
CA TYR A 537 28.03 -4.01 -8.03
C TYR A 537 27.97 -3.99 -9.57
N ASN A 538 29.03 -3.54 -10.24
CA ASN A 538 29.10 -3.49 -11.70
C ASN A 538 29.11 -4.90 -12.32
N SER A 539 29.73 -5.88 -11.69
CA SER A 539 29.73 -7.27 -12.16
C SER A 539 28.30 -7.87 -12.10
N LEU A 540 27.57 -7.60 -11.03
CA LEU A 540 26.16 -8.02 -10.90
C LEU A 540 25.25 -7.37 -11.95
N SER A 541 25.44 -6.08 -12.21
CA SER A 541 24.67 -5.34 -13.23
C SER A 541 25.04 -5.77 -14.66
N GLY A 542 26.30 -6.16 -14.92
CA GLY A 542 26.77 -6.64 -16.21
C GLY A 542 26.27 -8.06 -16.55
N SER A 543 26.11 -8.93 -15.55
CA SER A 543 25.59 -10.29 -15.71
C SER A 543 24.12 -10.29 -16.14
N ASN A 544 23.31 -9.39 -15.61
CA ASN A 544 21.88 -9.25 -15.99
C ASN A 544 21.67 -8.74 -17.43
N ARG A 545 22.64 -8.04 -18.02
CA ARG A 545 22.57 -7.62 -19.43
C ARG A 545 22.94 -8.74 -20.41
N ARG A 546 23.65 -9.78 -19.96
CA ARG A 546 24.02 -10.94 -20.81
C ARG A 546 22.94 -12.01 -20.89
N SER A 547 22.08 -12.12 -19.87
CA SER A 547 21.00 -13.12 -19.87
C SER A 547 19.81 -12.77 -20.78
N GLY A 548 19.71 -11.55 -21.29
CA GLY A 548 18.65 -11.09 -22.21
C GLY A 548 19.03 -11.05 -23.70
N ARG A 549 20.23 -11.55 -24.08
CA ARG A 549 20.70 -11.51 -25.47
C ARG A 549 21.20 -12.86 -25.96
N ASN A 550 20.34 -13.86 -25.95
CA ASN A 550 20.54 -15.05 -26.78
C ASN A 550 19.41 -15.15 -27.81
N ALA A 551 19.53 -14.41 -28.88
CA ALA A 551 19.02 -14.75 -30.21
C ALA A 551 19.54 -13.73 -31.22
N SER A 552 20.44 -14.16 -32.03
CA SER A 552 20.93 -13.72 -33.34
C SER A 552 22.38 -13.24 -33.34
N GLY A 553 23.17 -14.06 -34.05
CA GLY A 553 24.57 -13.82 -34.29
C GLY A 553 24.82 -12.64 -35.23
N SER A 554 25.84 -11.88 -34.88
CA SER A 554 26.77 -11.26 -35.84
C SER A 554 27.90 -10.58 -35.07
N THR A 555 29.07 -10.75 -35.60
CA THR A 555 30.42 -10.32 -35.19
C THR A 555 30.57 -8.90 -34.69
N PRO A 556 31.43 -8.61 -33.69
CA PRO A 556 31.64 -7.26 -33.19
C PRO A 556 32.69 -6.53 -34.01
N GLN A 557 32.26 -5.52 -34.76
CA GLN A 557 33.14 -4.48 -35.26
C GLN A 557 33.31 -3.38 -34.19
N LEU A 558 34.56 -3.06 -33.89
CA LEU A 558 34.98 -1.93 -33.08
C LEU A 558 34.45 -0.63 -33.71
N ARG A 559 33.51 0.03 -33.01
CA ARG A 559 33.18 1.43 -33.35
C ARG A 559 33.60 2.33 -32.20
N LYS A 560 34.58 3.16 -32.48
CA LYS A 560 34.93 4.37 -31.75
C LYS A 560 33.68 5.28 -31.71
N SER A 561 33.14 5.57 -30.57
CA SER A 561 32.05 6.54 -30.40
C SER A 561 32.66 7.92 -30.22
N HIS A 562 32.31 8.82 -31.18
CA HIS A 562 32.48 10.25 -31.08
C HIS A 562 31.66 10.81 -29.91
N GLU A 563 32.33 11.61 -29.08
CA GLU A 563 31.66 12.44 -28.08
C GLU A 563 31.02 13.65 -28.81
N PRO A 564 29.80 14.06 -28.46
CA PRO A 564 29.26 15.33 -28.89
C PRO A 564 29.76 16.46 -27.97
N PHE A 565 30.17 17.54 -28.63
CA PHE A 565 30.52 18.82 -28.03
C PHE A 565 29.43 19.38 -27.14
N GLY A 566 29.75 19.65 -25.87
CA GLY A 566 28.86 20.32 -24.91
C GLY A 566 29.64 20.92 -23.74
N ASN A 567 29.75 22.23 -23.74
CA ASN A 567 30.08 23.15 -22.66
C ASN A 567 31.42 23.06 -21.93
N ARG A 568 32.28 23.94 -22.34
CA ARG A 568 33.61 24.22 -21.77
C ARG A 568 33.62 24.96 -20.40
N VAL A 569 32.47 25.26 -19.82
CA VAL A 569 32.40 26.10 -18.60
C VAL A 569 32.52 25.26 -17.32
N ASP A 570 32.02 24.01 -17.33
CA ASP A 570 31.98 23.21 -16.10
C ASP A 570 33.31 22.56 -15.66
N LYS A 571 34.31 22.53 -16.55
CA LYS A 571 35.62 21.96 -16.18
C LYS A 571 36.45 22.83 -15.25
N LYS A 572 36.26 24.13 -15.27
CA LYS A 572 37.01 25.06 -14.40
C LYS A 572 36.48 25.07 -12.97
N GLU A 573 35.18 24.93 -12.75
CA GLU A 573 34.60 24.85 -11.41
C GLU A 573 34.85 23.48 -10.74
N LYS A 574 34.75 22.38 -11.50
CA LYS A 574 35.14 21.05 -10.99
C LYS A 574 36.63 20.97 -10.59
N MET A 575 37.50 21.66 -11.32
CA MET A 575 38.92 21.75 -10.93
C MET A 575 39.13 22.57 -9.66
N ARG A 576 38.38 23.68 -9.48
CA ARG A 576 38.48 24.53 -8.28
C ARG A 576 37.97 23.78 -7.05
N HIS A 577 36.87 23.06 -7.17
CA HIS A 577 36.29 22.29 -6.05
C HIS A 577 37.20 21.11 -5.63
N ASN A 578 37.75 20.37 -6.59
CA ASN A 578 38.73 19.31 -6.30
C ASN A 578 40.05 19.87 -5.76
N HIS A 579 40.46 21.07 -6.13
CA HIS A 579 41.64 21.72 -5.59
C HIS A 579 41.42 22.19 -4.16
N PHE A 580 40.23 22.73 -3.87
CA PHE A 580 39.85 23.16 -2.51
C PHE A 580 39.81 21.96 -1.53
N ILE A 581 39.25 20.82 -1.93
CA ILE A 581 39.22 19.60 -1.12
C ILE A 581 40.63 19.03 -0.89
N LYS A 582 41.55 19.15 -1.85
CA LYS A 582 42.94 18.72 -1.70
C LYS A 582 43.77 19.65 -0.83
N THR A 583 43.50 20.94 -0.83
CA THR A 583 44.24 21.92 -0.07
C THR A 583 43.70 22.14 1.34
N ALA A 584 42.45 21.77 1.62
CA ALA A 584 41.83 21.87 2.94
C ALA A 584 42.12 20.68 3.88
N GLN A 585 43.08 19.80 3.56
CA GLN A 585 43.54 18.77 4.47
C GLN A 585 44.72 19.33 5.30
N PRO A 586 44.53 19.72 6.56
CA PRO A 586 45.63 20.04 7.45
C PRO A 586 46.27 18.73 7.88
N TYR A 587 47.57 18.62 7.66
CA TYR A 587 48.49 17.57 8.14
C TYR A 587 48.35 16.17 7.56
N LYS A 588 49.02 15.90 6.46
CA LYS A 588 49.69 14.62 6.25
C LYS A 588 51.16 14.76 6.70
N PRO A 589 51.66 13.91 7.61
CA PRO A 589 53.11 13.83 7.85
C PRO A 589 53.76 13.49 6.53
N LYS A 590 54.81 14.20 6.11
CA LYS A 590 55.71 13.83 5.03
C LYS A 590 56.35 12.51 5.46
N ALA A 591 56.13 11.44 4.73
CA ALA A 591 56.94 10.25 4.85
C ALA A 591 58.30 10.57 4.26
N ASP A 592 59.33 10.47 5.08
CA ASP A 592 60.72 10.54 4.65
C ASP A 592 60.96 9.39 3.67
N ASN A 593 61.46 9.78 2.50
CA ASN A 593 61.95 8.86 1.49
C ASN A 593 63.30 8.31 1.95
N THR A 594 63.34 7.14 2.55
CA THR A 594 64.49 6.26 2.54
C THR A 594 64.14 5.08 1.66
N ALA A 595 64.92 4.97 0.59
CA ALA A 595 64.85 3.92 -0.39
C ALA A 595 65.25 2.60 0.29
N GLU A 596 64.35 1.62 0.29
CA GLU A 596 64.70 0.22 0.30
C GLU A 596 63.78 -0.52 -0.69
N GLU A 597 64.41 -1.08 -1.70
CA GLU A 597 63.86 -2.09 -2.58
C GLU A 597 63.46 -3.31 -1.75
N GLY A 598 62.19 -3.53 -1.61
CA GLY A 598 61.63 -4.66 -0.91
C GLY A 598 60.25 -5.05 -1.49
N LYS A 599 60.27 -6.11 -2.30
CA LYS A 599 59.17 -7.00 -2.69
C LYS A 599 57.75 -6.48 -2.29
N LYS A 600 56.98 -6.01 -3.26
CA LYS A 600 55.52 -5.86 -3.15
C LYS A 600 54.93 -7.19 -2.68
N LYS A 601 54.69 -7.32 -1.39
CA LYS A 601 53.67 -8.24 -0.88
C LYS A 601 52.32 -7.74 -1.45
N GLN A 602 51.85 -8.40 -2.47
CA GLN A 602 50.44 -8.32 -2.86
C GLN A 602 49.63 -8.74 -1.61
N THR A 603 48.97 -7.79 -1.01
CA THR A 603 48.03 -8.05 0.05
C THR A 603 46.90 -8.91 -0.54
N LYS A 604 46.62 -10.02 0.12
CA LYS A 604 45.57 -10.99 -0.19
C LYS A 604 44.14 -10.39 -0.30
N ASP A 605 44.00 -9.07 -0.16
CA ASP A 605 42.71 -8.34 -0.17
C ASP A 605 42.22 -7.90 -1.55
N ASP A 606 42.99 -8.17 -2.62
CA ASP A 606 42.63 -7.68 -3.97
C ASP A 606 41.99 -8.74 -4.89
N ILE A 607 41.90 -10.00 -4.46
CA ILE A 607 41.19 -11.04 -5.23
C ILE A 607 39.76 -11.13 -4.66
N VAL A 608 38.82 -10.35 -5.23
CA VAL A 608 37.42 -10.50 -4.96
C VAL A 608 36.90 -11.61 -5.86
N ASP A 609 36.62 -12.79 -5.29
CA ASP A 609 35.90 -13.84 -5.99
C ASP A 609 34.43 -13.39 -6.19
N ILE A 610 34.10 -13.02 -7.44
CA ILE A 610 32.80 -12.46 -7.82
C ILE A 610 31.72 -13.55 -7.85
N ASP A 611 32.10 -14.79 -7.98
CA ASP A 611 31.17 -15.92 -8.08
C ASP A 611 30.84 -16.52 -6.71
N ASP A 612 31.56 -16.15 -5.67
CA ASP A 612 31.26 -16.55 -4.31
C ASP A 612 29.94 -15.90 -3.83
N PRO A 613 28.89 -16.68 -3.45
CA PRO A 613 27.65 -16.16 -2.89
C PRO A 613 27.84 -15.26 -1.66
N GLU A 614 28.90 -15.47 -0.88
CA GLU A 614 29.22 -14.67 0.31
C GLU A 614 29.62 -13.23 -0.03
N THR A 615 30.27 -12.99 -1.17
CA THR A 615 30.66 -11.65 -1.62
C THR A 615 29.47 -10.75 -1.99
N ARG A 616 28.29 -11.34 -2.25
CA ARG A 616 27.05 -10.62 -2.57
C ARG A 616 26.23 -10.27 -1.34
N ARG A 617 26.65 -10.71 -0.15
CA ARG A 617 25.96 -10.48 1.12
C ARG A 617 26.64 -9.38 1.92
N PHE A 618 25.87 -8.82 2.83
CA PHE A 618 26.38 -7.80 3.74
C PHE A 618 26.91 -8.44 5.04
N PRO A 619 28.11 -8.07 5.50
CA PRO A 619 28.65 -8.57 6.77
C PRO A 619 27.80 -8.18 7.97
N TYR A 620 27.18 -7.00 7.91
CA TYR A 620 26.33 -6.44 8.98
C TYR A 620 24.97 -6.01 8.42
N PRO A 621 24.07 -6.96 8.11
CA PRO A 621 22.82 -6.67 7.41
C PRO A 621 21.92 -5.73 8.18
N LEU A 622 21.92 -5.77 9.51
CA LEU A 622 21.12 -4.90 10.35
C LEU A 622 21.57 -3.43 10.31
N ASN A 623 22.86 -3.16 10.03
CA ASN A 623 23.34 -1.79 9.83
C ASN A 623 22.82 -1.21 8.51
N GLU A 624 22.80 -2.02 7.45
CA GLU A 624 22.27 -1.62 6.15
C GLU A 624 20.75 -1.38 6.19
N LEU A 625 20.05 -2.24 6.90
CA LEU A 625 18.60 -2.08 7.12
C LEU A 625 18.25 -0.89 8.04
N LEU A 626 19.10 -0.59 9.00
CA LEU A 626 18.97 0.64 9.79
C LEU A 626 19.08 1.88 8.89
N LEU A 627 20.12 1.95 8.05
CA LEU A 627 20.29 3.05 7.10
C LEU A 627 19.07 3.19 6.18
N TRP A 628 18.60 2.06 5.64
CA TRP A 628 17.38 2.03 4.83
C TRP A 628 16.16 2.56 5.58
N ALA A 629 15.92 2.09 6.80
CA ALA A 629 14.77 2.50 7.60
C ALA A 629 14.83 3.99 7.96
N VAL A 630 16.01 4.51 8.30
CA VAL A 630 16.23 5.94 8.58
C VAL A 630 15.96 6.79 7.35
N LEU A 631 16.54 6.44 6.20
CA LEU A 631 16.36 7.18 4.95
C LEU A 631 14.92 7.12 4.44
N MET A 632 14.19 6.03 4.71
CA MET A 632 12.78 5.86 4.36
C MET A 632 11.82 6.40 5.44
N LYS A 633 12.30 7.06 6.49
CA LYS A 633 11.49 7.64 7.59
C LYS A 633 10.67 6.60 8.37
N ARG A 634 11.16 5.37 8.49
CA ARG A 634 10.48 4.26 9.19
C ARG A 634 11.01 4.13 10.62
N GLN A 635 10.57 5.03 11.50
CA GLN A 635 11.13 5.18 12.84
C GLN A 635 11.05 3.91 13.68
N LYS A 636 9.89 3.23 13.70
CA LYS A 636 9.71 2.00 14.47
C LYS A 636 10.62 0.86 13.99
N MET A 637 10.80 0.76 12.67
CA MET A 637 11.70 -0.21 12.05
C MET A 637 13.17 0.14 12.33
N ALA A 638 13.53 1.42 12.28
CA ALA A 638 14.87 1.88 12.61
C ALA A 638 15.22 1.57 14.08
N LEU A 639 14.31 1.79 15.02
CA LEU A 639 14.48 1.42 16.43
C LEU A 639 14.66 -0.08 16.60
N PHE A 640 13.87 -0.89 15.88
CA PHE A 640 14.00 -2.33 15.92
C PHE A 640 15.39 -2.81 15.46
N PHE A 641 15.90 -2.30 14.33
CA PHE A 641 17.23 -2.66 13.83
C PHE A 641 18.36 -2.11 14.70
N TRP A 642 18.13 -1.00 15.34
CA TRP A 642 19.06 -0.46 16.33
C TRP A 642 19.19 -1.39 17.54
N GLN A 643 18.07 -1.89 18.07
CA GLN A 643 18.05 -2.77 19.24
C GLN A 643 18.70 -4.14 18.98
N HIS A 644 18.53 -4.72 17.79
CA HIS A 644 18.93 -6.09 17.48
C HIS A 644 20.30 -6.20 16.78
N GLY A 645 20.94 -5.10 16.45
CA GLY A 645 22.21 -5.10 15.76
C GLY A 645 23.38 -4.76 16.69
N GLU A 646 24.58 -4.87 16.14
CA GLU A 646 25.85 -4.52 16.79
C GLU A 646 26.08 -3.00 16.79
N GLU A 647 27.09 -2.53 17.53
CA GLU A 647 27.52 -1.12 17.57
C GLU A 647 26.38 -0.13 17.88
N SER A 648 25.53 -0.44 18.87
CA SER A 648 24.29 0.30 19.15
C SER A 648 24.50 1.80 19.42
N MET A 649 25.59 2.17 20.12
CA MET A 649 25.94 3.57 20.37
C MET A 649 26.26 4.32 19.06
N ALA A 650 27.07 3.71 18.21
CA ALA A 650 27.43 4.28 16.90
C ALA A 650 26.19 4.42 15.98
N LYS A 651 25.34 3.40 15.94
CA LYS A 651 24.09 3.41 15.16
C LYS A 651 23.16 4.51 15.62
N ALA A 652 22.99 4.71 16.93
CA ALA A 652 22.16 5.79 17.44
C ALA A 652 22.69 7.18 17.03
N LEU A 653 24.01 7.37 17.12
CA LEU A 653 24.64 8.63 16.70
C LEU A 653 24.52 8.88 15.19
N VAL A 654 24.68 7.83 14.37
CA VAL A 654 24.51 7.92 12.91
C VAL A 654 23.07 8.23 12.54
N ALA A 655 22.09 7.52 13.13
CA ALA A 655 20.68 7.79 12.91
C ALA A 655 20.29 9.21 13.32
N CYS A 656 20.75 9.67 14.51
CA CYS A 656 20.59 11.04 14.98
C CYS A 656 21.13 12.06 13.97
N LYS A 657 22.33 11.82 13.43
CA LYS A 657 22.97 12.70 12.43
C LYS A 657 22.19 12.73 11.13
N LEU A 658 21.80 11.56 10.59
CA LEU A 658 21.06 11.46 9.34
C LEU A 658 19.72 12.16 9.44
N TYR A 659 18.92 11.87 10.46
CA TYR A 659 17.62 12.54 10.67
C TYR A 659 17.77 14.06 10.82
N ARG A 660 18.78 14.52 11.54
CA ARG A 660 19.04 15.96 11.71
C ARG A 660 19.41 16.64 10.41
N SER A 661 20.24 15.98 9.60
CA SER A 661 20.60 16.50 8.28
C SER A 661 19.41 16.48 7.32
N MET A 662 18.63 15.39 7.30
CA MET A 662 17.39 15.30 6.50
C MET A 662 16.37 16.37 6.93
N ALA A 663 16.22 16.65 8.22
CA ALA A 663 15.35 17.72 8.72
C ALA A 663 15.79 19.10 8.23
N TYR A 664 17.11 19.34 8.16
CA TYR A 664 17.66 20.56 7.64
C TYR A 664 17.38 20.73 6.15
N GLU A 665 17.64 19.69 5.34
CA GLU A 665 17.37 19.69 3.91
C GLU A 665 15.87 19.82 3.58
N SER A 666 15.01 19.14 4.35
CA SER A 666 13.54 19.27 4.19
C SER A 666 13.03 20.68 4.44
N LYS A 667 13.68 21.42 5.34
CA LYS A 667 13.33 22.82 5.63
C LYS A 667 13.75 23.77 4.49
N GLN A 668 14.79 23.41 3.73
CA GLN A 668 15.27 24.21 2.59
C GLN A 668 14.48 23.93 1.29
N SER A 669 13.90 22.75 1.17
CA SER A 669 13.01 22.43 0.07
C SER A 669 11.59 22.87 0.45
N ASP A 670 10.86 23.53 -0.45
CA ASP A 670 9.47 24.00 -0.28
C ASP A 670 8.45 22.86 -0.05
N LEU A 671 8.90 21.69 0.40
CA LEU A 671 8.10 20.55 0.77
C LEU A 671 7.56 20.76 2.20
N VAL A 672 6.25 20.68 2.29
CA VAL A 672 5.35 20.83 3.45
C VAL A 672 6.00 20.71 4.85
N ASP A 673 5.74 21.66 5.70
CA ASP A 673 6.38 21.96 6.99
C ASP A 673 6.49 20.84 8.05
N ASP A 674 5.53 19.89 8.07
CA ASP A 674 5.45 18.88 9.14
C ASP A 674 6.59 17.85 9.11
N THR A 675 7.16 17.57 7.94
CA THR A 675 8.22 16.58 7.77
C THR A 675 9.51 16.95 8.51
N SER A 676 9.86 18.23 8.55
CA SER A 676 11.08 18.70 9.23
C SER A 676 11.00 18.52 10.75
N GLU A 677 9.85 18.80 11.33
CA GLU A 677 9.65 18.64 12.78
C GLU A 677 9.62 17.17 13.19
N GLU A 678 8.96 16.32 12.41
CA GLU A 678 8.97 14.87 12.62
C GLU A 678 10.40 14.29 12.59
N LEU A 679 11.20 14.68 11.61
CA LEU A 679 12.59 14.25 11.51
C LEU A 679 13.46 14.76 12.66
N LYS A 680 13.20 15.97 13.17
CA LYS A 680 13.87 16.48 14.37
C LYS A 680 13.51 15.67 15.61
N GLN A 681 12.23 15.29 15.75
CA GLN A 681 11.79 14.45 16.85
C GLN A 681 12.51 13.10 16.82
N TYR A 682 12.58 12.43 15.66
CA TYR A 682 13.30 11.18 15.47
C TYR A 682 14.81 11.33 15.77
N SER A 683 15.41 12.45 15.35
CA SER A 683 16.81 12.76 15.68
C SER A 683 17.02 12.89 17.18
N ASN A 684 16.12 13.56 17.89
CA ASN A 684 16.21 13.74 19.33
C ASN A 684 16.03 12.42 20.09
N GLU A 685 15.11 11.56 19.64
CA GLU A 685 14.89 10.23 20.22
C GLU A 685 16.17 9.36 20.13
N PHE A 686 16.80 9.27 18.95
CA PHE A 686 18.07 8.56 18.81
C PHE A 686 19.23 9.23 19.55
N GLY A 687 19.22 10.56 19.64
CA GLY A 687 20.18 11.31 20.44
C GLY A 687 20.06 11.00 21.92
N GLN A 688 18.85 10.92 22.44
CA GLN A 688 18.58 10.53 23.83
C GLN A 688 19.06 9.10 24.12
N LEU A 689 18.73 8.15 23.23
CA LEU A 689 19.19 6.77 23.36
C LEU A 689 20.71 6.65 23.37
N ALA A 690 21.43 7.44 22.57
CA ALA A 690 22.90 7.47 22.60
C ALA A 690 23.46 7.98 23.93
N VAL A 691 22.84 9.01 24.52
CA VAL A 691 23.23 9.55 25.83
C VAL A 691 22.96 8.54 26.95
N GLU A 692 21.80 7.89 26.92
CA GLU A 692 21.43 6.86 27.90
C GLU A 692 22.38 5.65 27.86
N LEU A 693 22.75 5.21 26.65
CA LEU A 693 23.75 4.13 26.49
C LEU A 693 25.11 4.54 27.04
N LEU A 694 25.56 5.78 26.82
CA LEU A 694 26.80 6.30 27.37
C LEU A 694 26.74 6.32 28.90
N GLU A 695 25.67 6.82 29.47
CA GLU A 695 25.45 6.85 30.93
C GLU A 695 25.46 5.44 31.53
N GLN A 696 24.75 4.50 30.92
CA GLN A 696 24.74 3.10 31.38
C GLN A 696 26.14 2.46 31.29
N SER A 697 26.83 2.64 30.17
CA SER A 697 28.21 2.14 30.00
C SER A 697 29.17 2.76 31.00
N PHE A 698 29.04 4.06 31.29
CA PHE A 698 29.86 4.78 32.23
C PHE A 698 29.62 4.33 33.70
N ARG A 699 28.37 4.05 34.05
CA ARG A 699 28.03 3.52 35.38
C ARG A 699 28.54 2.10 35.60
N GLN A 700 28.63 1.29 34.55
CA GLN A 700 29.15 -0.10 34.63
C GLN A 700 30.68 -0.09 34.72
N ASP A 701 31.37 0.56 33.78
CA ASP A 701 32.83 0.64 33.69
C ASP A 701 33.28 1.93 32.98
N GLU A 702 33.82 2.84 33.74
CA GLU A 702 34.33 4.12 33.24
C GLU A 702 35.41 3.97 32.17
N THR A 703 36.33 3.02 32.37
CA THR A 703 37.46 2.82 31.47
C THR A 703 37.00 2.27 30.13
N MET A 704 36.09 1.32 30.18
CA MET A 704 35.50 0.76 28.96
C MET A 704 34.63 1.79 28.24
N ALA A 705 33.85 2.61 28.95
CA ALA A 705 33.07 3.68 28.34
C ALA A 705 33.95 4.70 27.62
N MET A 706 35.08 5.11 28.20
CA MET A 706 36.05 5.98 27.52
C MET A 706 36.67 5.33 26.30
N LYS A 707 36.95 4.02 26.34
CA LYS A 707 37.42 3.28 25.16
C LYS A 707 36.38 3.22 24.05
N LEU A 708 35.10 3.04 24.37
CA LEU A 708 34.01 3.06 23.40
C LEU A 708 33.91 4.40 22.66
N LEU A 709 34.20 5.51 23.33
CA LEU A 709 34.21 6.85 22.71
C LEU A 709 35.32 7.02 21.66
N THR A 710 36.45 6.33 21.84
CA THR A 710 37.67 6.48 21.02
C THR A 710 37.92 5.33 20.05
N TYR A 711 37.15 4.24 20.16
CA TYR A 711 37.27 3.09 19.28
C TYR A 711 36.94 3.48 17.82
N GLU A 712 37.82 3.06 16.89
CA GLU A 712 37.61 3.29 15.46
C GLU A 712 36.63 2.28 14.87
N LEU A 713 35.51 2.79 14.41
CA LEU A 713 34.39 2.01 13.86
C LEU A 713 34.64 1.76 12.38
N LYS A 714 35.13 0.57 12.03
CA LYS A 714 35.43 0.18 10.63
C LYS A 714 34.21 0.30 9.71
N ASN A 715 33.03 -0.02 10.21
CA ASN A 715 31.76 0.06 9.46
C ASN A 715 31.33 1.50 9.19
N TRP A 716 31.77 2.43 10.01
CA TRP A 716 31.39 3.84 9.96
C TRP A 716 32.58 4.74 9.55
N SER A 717 33.33 4.32 8.52
CA SER A 717 34.42 5.10 7.93
C SER A 717 35.56 5.41 8.90
N ASN A 718 35.87 4.49 9.82
CA ASN A 718 36.83 4.66 10.91
C ASN A 718 36.54 5.92 11.76
N ALA A 719 35.29 6.32 11.85
CA ALA A 719 34.87 7.36 12.80
C ALA A 719 34.84 6.79 14.22
N THR A 720 35.01 7.65 15.20
CA THR A 720 34.79 7.31 16.62
C THR A 720 33.43 7.79 17.09
N CYS A 721 32.86 7.20 18.14
CA CYS A 721 31.58 7.68 18.71
C CYS A 721 31.66 9.16 19.08
N LEU A 722 32.76 9.62 19.62
CA LEU A 722 32.97 11.04 19.94
C LEU A 722 32.89 11.91 18.67
N LYS A 723 33.57 11.50 17.58
CA LYS A 723 33.52 12.22 16.30
C LYS A 723 32.10 12.27 15.72
N LEU A 724 31.36 11.17 15.80
CA LEU A 724 29.96 11.09 15.38
C LEU A 724 29.06 12.01 16.21
N ALA A 725 29.22 12.03 17.52
CA ALA A 725 28.46 12.90 18.43
C ALA A 725 28.71 14.39 18.15
N VAL A 726 29.97 14.78 17.90
CA VAL A 726 30.33 16.15 17.53
C VAL A 726 29.73 16.52 16.16
N SER A 727 29.83 15.63 15.16
CA SER A 727 29.27 15.86 13.83
C SER A 727 27.76 15.96 13.83
N SER A 728 27.08 15.23 14.71
CA SER A 728 25.63 15.31 14.93
C SER A 728 25.21 16.49 15.79
N ARG A 729 26.14 17.30 16.29
CA ARG A 729 25.89 18.42 17.21
C ARG A 729 25.09 18.01 18.46
N LEU A 730 25.32 16.80 18.96
CA LEU A 730 24.63 16.25 20.13
C LEU A 730 25.30 16.76 21.41
N ARG A 731 24.95 17.97 21.80
CA ARG A 731 25.54 18.65 22.98
C ARG A 731 25.44 17.83 24.28
N PRO A 732 24.30 17.18 24.63
CA PRO A 732 24.23 16.40 25.86
C PRO A 732 25.24 15.25 25.92
N PHE A 733 25.53 14.59 24.79
CA PHE A 733 26.53 13.53 24.69
C PHE A 733 27.95 14.06 24.90
N VAL A 734 28.27 15.19 24.27
CA VAL A 734 29.59 15.83 24.43
C VAL A 734 29.77 16.39 25.82
N ALA A 735 28.73 16.93 26.42
CA ALA A 735 28.75 17.47 27.80
C ALA A 735 28.73 16.40 28.89
N HIS A 736 28.51 15.14 28.53
CA HIS A 736 28.44 14.02 29.46
C HIS A 736 29.78 13.87 30.23
N THR A 737 29.72 13.51 31.52
CA THR A 737 30.90 13.40 32.40
C THR A 737 31.98 12.52 31.82
N CYS A 738 31.62 11.36 31.28
CA CYS A 738 32.56 10.43 30.62
C CYS A 738 33.32 11.11 29.46
N THR A 739 32.61 11.85 28.63
CA THR A 739 33.20 12.57 27.48
C THR A 739 34.11 13.68 27.95
N GLN A 740 33.69 14.43 28.96
CA GLN A 740 34.48 15.53 29.52
C GLN A 740 35.75 15.03 30.20
N MET A 741 35.69 13.89 30.89
CA MET A 741 36.86 13.24 31.49
C MET A 741 37.83 12.80 30.39
N LEU A 742 37.33 12.14 29.34
CA LEU A 742 38.16 11.74 28.21
C LEU A 742 38.84 12.96 27.54
N LEU A 743 38.07 14.01 27.25
CA LEU A 743 38.61 15.25 26.67
C LEU A 743 39.66 15.91 27.54
N SER A 744 39.48 15.92 28.86
CA SER A 744 40.46 16.41 29.82
C SER A 744 41.75 15.60 29.82
N ASP A 745 41.61 14.25 29.74
CA ASP A 745 42.78 13.38 29.66
C ASP A 745 43.53 13.56 28.34
N MET A 746 42.82 13.71 27.22
CA MET A 746 43.41 14.02 25.92
C MET A 746 44.11 15.39 25.89
N TRP A 747 43.53 16.40 26.52
CA TRP A 747 44.08 17.75 26.59
C TRP A 747 45.35 17.78 27.42
N MET A 748 45.35 17.12 28.60
CA MET A 748 46.48 17.09 29.50
C MET A 748 47.64 16.24 29.00
N GLY A 749 47.39 15.30 28.07
CA GLY A 749 48.41 14.48 27.43
C GLY A 749 49.24 13.66 28.39
N ARG A 750 50.25 12.95 27.86
CA ARG A 750 51.19 12.11 28.63
C ARG A 750 52.13 12.89 29.59
N LEU A 751 52.22 14.18 29.39
CA LEU A 751 53.13 15.03 30.21
C LEU A 751 52.66 15.20 31.64
N ASN A 752 51.44 14.90 31.97
CA ASN A 752 50.86 15.09 33.33
C ASN A 752 50.51 13.76 34.03
N MET A 753 50.97 12.64 33.58
CA MET A 753 50.82 11.35 34.27
C MET A 753 51.80 11.23 35.45
N ARG A 754 51.81 12.25 36.30
CA ARG A 754 52.30 12.06 37.69
C ARG A 754 51.23 11.23 38.40
N LYS A 755 51.67 10.13 39.02
CA LYS A 755 50.91 9.14 39.78
C LYS A 755 49.88 9.70 40.79
N ASN A 756 49.84 11.00 41.03
CA ASN A 756 49.00 11.69 42.01
C ASN A 756 47.62 12.08 41.48
N SER A 757 47.37 12.11 40.18
CA SER A 757 46.08 12.49 39.59
C SER A 757 45.01 11.44 39.84
N TRP A 758 45.35 10.18 39.75
CA TRP A 758 44.45 9.03 40.02
C TRP A 758 44.04 8.95 41.48
N TYR A 759 44.92 9.31 42.42
CA TYR A 759 44.61 9.28 43.83
C TYR A 759 43.58 10.38 44.19
N LYS A 760 43.60 11.53 43.52
CA LYS A 760 42.63 12.60 43.75
C LYS A 760 41.25 12.24 43.30
N VAL A 761 41.09 11.62 42.16
CA VAL A 761 39.80 11.13 41.64
C VAL A 761 39.23 10.01 42.51
N GLN A 762 40.07 9.07 42.98
CA GLN A 762 39.64 8.03 43.91
C GLN A 762 39.28 8.59 45.30
N LYS A 763 39.93 9.68 45.73
CA LYS A 763 39.61 10.31 47.03
C LYS A 763 38.27 11.04 46.99
N CYS A 764 37.89 11.68 45.89
CA CYS A 764 36.53 12.21 45.69
C CYS A 764 35.44 11.15 45.65
N ARG A 765 35.74 9.92 45.16
CA ARG A 765 34.78 8.82 45.14
C ARG A 765 34.51 8.14 46.49
N ARG A 766 35.46 8.24 47.45
CA ARG A 766 35.32 7.63 48.79
C ARG A 766 34.63 8.48 49.83
N GLN A 767 34.31 9.72 49.52
CA GLN A 767 33.47 10.56 50.38
C GLN A 767 31.98 10.24 50.13
N LYS A 768 31.43 9.44 51.02
CA LYS A 768 29.98 9.29 51.16
C LYS A 768 29.37 10.66 51.47
N PRO A 769 28.15 10.97 51.03
CA PRO A 769 27.46 12.17 51.41
C PRO A 769 27.08 12.10 52.89
N GLY A 770 27.83 12.75 53.70
CA GLY A 770 27.59 12.93 55.11
C GLY A 770 28.58 13.97 55.67
N ASN A 771 28.01 15.10 56.08
CA ASN A 771 28.62 16.21 56.76
C ASN A 771 29.39 17.23 55.91
N ILE A 772 28.66 18.27 55.47
CA ILE A 772 29.20 19.55 55.13
C ILE A 772 29.17 20.40 56.43
N GLU A 773 30.31 20.45 57.15
CA GLU A 773 30.59 21.54 58.06
C GLU A 773 31.63 22.44 57.43
N HIS A 774 31.27 23.70 57.34
CA HIS A 774 32.01 24.97 57.26
C HIS A 774 33.51 24.93 56.90
N LEU A 775 33.84 25.48 55.78
CA LEU A 775 35.05 26.27 55.66
C LEU A 775 34.78 27.54 54.81
N ASN A 776 34.71 28.63 55.48
CA ASN A 776 34.71 29.98 54.94
C ASN A 776 36.01 30.28 54.20
N SER A 777 35.91 30.86 53.03
CA SER A 777 36.83 31.89 52.56
C SER A 777 36.28 32.63 51.36
N PRO A 778 36.56 33.94 51.27
CA PRO A 778 35.71 34.86 50.55
C PRO A 778 36.29 35.24 49.18
N TYR A 779 35.48 35.30 48.16
CA TYR A 779 35.60 36.35 47.15
C TYR A 779 34.22 36.65 46.59
N HIS A 780 33.79 37.88 46.86
CA HIS A 780 32.62 38.51 46.29
C HIS A 780 32.69 38.59 44.77
N THR A 781 31.60 38.27 44.09
CA THR A 781 31.01 39.18 43.11
C THR A 781 29.53 38.87 42.92
N ASN A 782 28.73 39.92 43.05
CA ASN A 782 27.28 39.98 42.95
C ASN A 782 26.78 39.69 41.54
N ALA A 783 25.73 38.84 41.41
CA ALA A 783 24.65 39.09 40.48
C ALA A 783 23.36 38.49 41.02
N ARG A 784 22.48 39.38 41.43
CA ARG A 784 21.08 39.11 41.74
C ARG A 784 20.35 38.68 40.48
N ILE A 785 19.68 37.53 40.51
CA ILE A 785 18.48 37.30 39.69
C ILE A 785 17.45 36.63 40.58
N GLN A 786 16.29 37.24 40.63
CA GLN A 786 15.12 36.86 41.41
C GLN A 786 14.55 35.48 41.01
N ASN A 787 14.34 34.66 42.05
CA ASN A 787 13.46 33.48 41.94
C ASN A 787 12.02 33.91 42.13
N GLN A 788 11.18 33.59 41.17
CA GLN A 788 9.75 33.34 41.42
C GLN A 788 9.47 31.87 41.21
N GLY A 789 9.05 31.23 42.28
CA GLY A 789 8.73 29.84 42.34
C GLY A 789 7.41 29.48 41.65
N ARG A 790 7.38 28.29 41.10
CA ARG A 790 6.17 27.46 41.01
C ARG A 790 6.55 26.02 41.28
N ASN A 791 6.02 25.49 42.37
CA ASN A 791 5.99 24.08 42.72
C ASN A 791 5.18 23.30 41.72
N VAL A 792 5.74 22.19 41.20
CA VAL A 792 4.99 21.10 40.61
C VAL A 792 5.59 19.78 41.13
N PRO A 793 4.80 18.84 41.63
CA PRO A 793 5.30 17.68 42.36
C PRO A 793 5.82 16.60 41.39
N TYR A 794 6.92 15.98 41.78
CA TYR A 794 7.46 14.77 41.20
C TYR A 794 6.50 13.60 41.44
N SER A 795 5.98 12.99 40.37
CA SER A 795 5.38 11.67 40.42
C SER A 795 6.37 10.62 39.92
N THR A 796 6.66 9.72 40.80
CA THR A 796 7.37 8.45 40.74
C THR A 796 7.28 7.72 39.41
N VAL A 797 8.44 7.43 38.84
CA VAL A 797 8.61 6.43 37.78
C VAL A 797 8.69 5.06 38.43
N SER A 798 7.64 4.27 38.28
CA SER A 798 7.59 2.87 38.69
C SER A 798 8.30 2.00 37.66
N ARG A 799 9.18 1.16 38.18
CA ARG A 799 9.79 0.02 37.50
C ARG A 799 8.71 -0.90 36.92
N CYS A 800 8.74 -1.21 35.65
CA CYS A 800 8.09 -2.40 35.11
C CYS A 800 9.01 -3.60 35.21
N THR A 801 8.79 -4.39 36.22
CA THR A 801 9.19 -5.80 36.27
C THR A 801 8.07 -6.61 35.62
N SER A 802 8.47 -7.55 34.78
CA SER A 802 7.63 -8.59 34.21
C SER A 802 6.98 -9.44 35.32
N ASN A 803 5.70 -9.62 35.18
CA ASN A 803 4.78 -10.68 35.63
C ASN A 803 3.52 -10.04 36.21
N ASP A 804 2.43 -10.20 35.48
CA ASP A 804 1.22 -10.79 35.99
C ASP A 804 0.15 -10.88 34.91
N TYR A 805 -0.11 -12.11 34.54
CA TYR A 805 -1.36 -12.51 33.90
C TYR A 805 -2.38 -12.70 35.02
N GLY A 806 -3.54 -12.12 34.92
CA GLY A 806 -4.69 -12.56 35.68
C GLY A 806 -5.76 -11.50 35.90
N ARG A 807 -6.86 -11.65 35.17
CA ARG A 807 -8.25 -11.28 35.53
C ARG A 807 -8.56 -9.78 35.76
N GLN A 808 -9.14 -9.16 34.80
CA GLN A 808 -10.57 -8.78 34.70
C GLN A 808 -10.85 -8.22 33.29
#